data_e81603cabb85df6166d73361703e6c96
#
_entry.id   e81603cabb85df6166d73361703e6c96
#
_cell.length_a   1.000
_cell.length_b   1.000
_cell.length_c   1.000
_cell.angle_alpha   90.00
_cell.angle_beta   90.00
_cell.angle_gamma   90.00
#
_symmetry.space_group_name_H-M   'P 1'
#
loop_
_entity.id
_entity.type
_entity.pdbx_description
1 polymer ?
#
loop_
_entity_poly.entity_id
_entity_poly.type
_entity_poly.pdbx_seq_one_letter_code
_entity_poly.pdbx_strand_id
1 'polypeptide(L)'
;AFNDQRTLAKVFYYHALLSYRESNWQQSISFLEKLKDFKVDQTFWLKTVLLLVDAMCEMKDKHDPQGTRVDIHAKHKAIRVLKQSLATFKLLYQDSPNKACMAEYITAKLQAKLGSVCAKDIIDEANDMSYIVDACEHLRSSEISLMSCGCKQEAIDVKCKRATLLRRLAANSKTKADRRNFYLEALTLLRSAIRLCDVLTAEIASLCSPEEFCLVSLPVERASVECKLCFGELAIDIINDHASDERVRRNTEARKGSVEKLIDAFVHDEPVMTEQEKKWCSVTRSIVDETLVHVTAAFNQCLSIPYLKAKCYLVLGQCLRAMASYLNLDDEPQWSIEEIPLVQTAGKQFHVTSVDEENVENDPEDEELNQTSTNFENVSKRVYVAEQLKVEYKDFKQTITQAVECLTQCVQLALKNEYNDIVSEASYLLMDIIGRHDIATSSSYLALYQSSSMAQTLHSLVDRIQTDSSLSRLAAVMKQRDILAKKFLHQETVSSVLASTTQTLGEFEAWRRLAISKNHLEILKELPSLGTMYLVLQHSKDRSYLYAATLDKPRSGVSSAKPGKQAAANAVTSPKALICRSKVKPGDMNKLLETFERFRSEQLAELIRQNYLRRHVEVTQSMLVNVGDESLDRNKDVLHNDLTVKENEEKLQNKYVSFVNALESYLSPVLEQLMSALNEKVIPETVVIFADEYLLRLPLESLTFLKNSQVQCVARDFSLQMHNHRFHSTENSGCEGTNEVKKPGGKKTGKSDPPTTAKSQDKKGEKKVSKEQGIPKEGMSVDISALRYIVDPYNECTSNEDESPEKVLDDVISKYRPFSAKWTGLIGTNHVPSVGECQKLMKESSVFVFYGTQKYLNYIPPSLLVSFSLQECNIMLILDHTETNESFLRQSTLNASKTCSELTFEFPFESAAILSLTGVNCVVANQWNCKLRNNKEKFVKIFEATIGNNKSIGNAVRSFLHPKAENKTDEDLQAEDITKEVAPRQLDVIVSDNTVLYGVPYFILNKA
;
A
#
# COMPACT_ATOMS: atom_id res chain seq x y z
N ALA A 1 31.41 37.99 -10.24
CA ALA A 1 31.48 36.70 -9.54
C ALA A 1 31.02 35.52 -10.39
N PHE A 2 30.24 35.71 -11.48
CA PHE A 2 29.68 34.64 -12.30
C PHE A 2 30.47 34.31 -13.59
N ASN A 3 31.69 34.82 -13.73
CA ASN A 3 32.54 34.52 -14.91
C ASN A 3 33.30 33.18 -14.84
N ASP A 4 33.18 32.45 -13.74
CA ASP A 4 33.78 31.13 -13.62
C ASP A 4 32.82 30.04 -14.10
N GLN A 5 33.06 29.51 -15.31
CA GLN A 5 32.25 28.45 -15.90
C GLN A 5 32.16 27.20 -15.02
N ARG A 6 33.18 26.90 -14.22
CA ARG A 6 33.17 25.73 -13.34
C ARG A 6 32.21 25.91 -12.18
N THR A 7 32.18 27.10 -11.57
CA THR A 7 31.23 27.44 -10.51
C THR A 7 29.80 27.43 -11.02
N LEU A 8 29.55 27.98 -12.21
CA LEU A 8 28.24 27.99 -12.82
C LEU A 8 27.77 26.55 -13.15
N ALA A 9 28.66 25.71 -13.68
CA ALA A 9 28.34 24.31 -13.93
C ALA A 9 27.95 23.56 -12.65
N LYS A 10 28.66 23.80 -11.52
CA LYS A 10 28.28 23.23 -10.22
C LYS A 10 26.92 23.69 -9.77
N VAL A 11 26.57 24.97 -9.95
CA VAL A 11 25.25 25.51 -9.61
C VAL A 11 24.16 24.79 -10.40
N PHE A 12 24.29 24.66 -11.70
CA PHE A 12 23.32 23.92 -12.53
C PHE A 12 23.22 22.45 -12.12
N TYR A 13 24.34 21.79 -11.80
CA TYR A 13 24.34 20.41 -11.35
C TYR A 13 23.59 20.21 -10.02
N TYR A 14 23.82 21.12 -9.04
CA TYR A 14 23.10 21.03 -7.77
C TYR A 14 21.62 21.36 -7.91
N HIS A 15 21.25 22.31 -8.78
CA HIS A 15 19.85 22.54 -9.11
C HIS A 15 19.20 21.31 -9.77
N ALA A 16 19.89 20.67 -10.70
CA ALA A 16 19.42 19.42 -11.30
C ALA A 16 19.28 18.31 -10.28
N LEU A 17 20.23 18.18 -9.36
CA LEU A 17 20.18 17.18 -8.30
C LEU A 17 19.04 17.42 -7.31
N LEU A 18 18.76 18.69 -6.97
CA LEU A 18 17.59 19.05 -6.15
C LEU A 18 16.29 18.71 -6.88
N SER A 19 16.14 19.15 -8.13
CA SER A 19 14.95 18.84 -8.95
C SER A 19 14.78 17.32 -9.12
N TYR A 20 15.87 16.56 -9.26
CA TYR A 20 15.84 15.09 -9.28
C TYR A 20 15.30 14.50 -7.98
N ARG A 21 15.74 15.03 -6.82
CA ARG A 21 15.26 14.59 -5.50
C ARG A 21 13.81 14.96 -5.23
N GLU A 22 13.36 16.09 -5.77
CA GLU A 22 11.97 16.55 -5.72
C GLU A 22 11.06 15.83 -6.73
N SER A 23 11.57 14.81 -7.43
CA SER A 23 10.86 14.06 -8.47
C SER A 23 10.41 14.93 -9.68
N ASN A 24 11.00 16.10 -9.86
CA ASN A 24 10.81 16.95 -11.04
C ASN A 24 11.84 16.60 -12.14
N TRP A 25 11.60 15.45 -12.77
CA TRP A 25 12.54 14.86 -13.73
C TRP A 25 12.77 15.75 -14.95
N GLN A 26 11.73 16.42 -15.45
CA GLN A 26 11.80 17.25 -16.65
C GLN A 26 12.67 18.49 -16.40
N GLN A 27 12.53 19.12 -15.26
CA GLN A 27 13.36 20.26 -14.89
C GLN A 27 14.81 19.84 -14.65
N SER A 28 15.03 18.70 -13.98
CA SER A 28 16.37 18.12 -13.82
C SER A 28 17.06 17.88 -15.15
N ILE A 29 16.38 17.25 -16.11
CA ILE A 29 16.90 17.01 -17.48
C ILE A 29 17.23 18.33 -18.16
N SER A 30 16.38 19.35 -18.06
CA SER A 30 16.62 20.67 -18.67
C SER A 30 17.91 21.33 -18.14
N PHE A 31 18.17 21.27 -16.84
CA PHE A 31 19.42 21.77 -16.26
C PHE A 31 20.64 20.95 -16.72
N LEU A 32 20.53 19.63 -16.78
CA LEU A 32 21.64 18.73 -17.16
C LEU A 32 21.95 18.80 -18.65
N GLU A 33 20.96 19.05 -19.52
CA GLU A 33 21.18 19.27 -20.94
C GLU A 33 21.94 20.56 -21.19
N LYS A 34 21.69 21.62 -20.43
CA LYS A 34 22.47 22.88 -20.50
C LYS A 34 23.92 22.69 -20.07
N LEU A 35 24.20 21.72 -19.16
CA LEU A 35 25.56 21.42 -18.72
C LEU A 35 26.43 20.79 -19.78
N LYS A 36 25.90 20.22 -20.86
CA LYS A 36 26.68 19.66 -21.96
C LYS A 36 27.55 20.71 -22.68
N ASP A 37 27.14 21.97 -22.66
CA ASP A 37 27.84 23.07 -23.31
C ASP A 37 29.02 23.66 -22.49
N PHE A 38 29.16 23.22 -21.23
CA PHE A 38 30.22 23.68 -20.34
C PHE A 38 31.46 22.80 -20.44
N LYS A 39 32.64 23.45 -20.48
CA LYS A 39 33.94 22.78 -20.39
C LYS A 39 34.22 22.38 -18.94
N VAL A 40 33.98 21.12 -18.60
CA VAL A 40 34.20 20.55 -17.27
C VAL A 40 35.21 19.41 -17.27
N ASP A 41 35.64 18.99 -16.10
CA ASP A 41 36.54 17.85 -15.96
C ASP A 41 35.79 16.52 -16.24
N GLN A 42 36.52 15.46 -16.53
CA GLN A 42 35.97 14.17 -16.97
C GLN A 42 35.09 13.51 -15.87
N THR A 43 35.49 13.65 -14.61
CA THR A 43 34.74 13.07 -13.49
C THR A 43 33.43 13.79 -13.24
N PHE A 44 33.42 15.09 -13.37
CA PHE A 44 32.18 15.90 -13.27
C PHE A 44 31.25 15.63 -14.47
N TRP A 45 31.82 15.52 -15.67
CA TRP A 45 31.06 15.14 -16.87
C TRP A 45 30.40 13.77 -16.67
N LEU A 46 31.12 12.76 -16.15
CA LEU A 46 30.56 11.44 -15.88
C LEU A 46 29.38 11.52 -14.89
N LYS A 47 29.56 12.26 -13.78
CA LYS A 47 28.47 12.47 -12.82
C LYS A 47 27.23 13.10 -13.45
N THR A 48 27.43 14.08 -14.35
CA THR A 48 26.37 14.77 -15.08
C THR A 48 25.64 13.81 -16.01
N VAL A 49 26.36 13.00 -16.80
CA VAL A 49 25.76 12.01 -17.71
C VAL A 49 24.99 10.94 -16.93
N LEU A 50 25.54 10.44 -15.83
CA LEU A 50 24.89 9.42 -15.00
C LEU A 50 23.58 9.96 -14.39
N LEU A 51 23.59 11.20 -13.86
CA LEU A 51 22.39 11.82 -13.30
C LEU A 51 21.34 12.12 -14.38
N LEU A 52 21.79 12.55 -15.58
CA LEU A 52 20.89 12.77 -16.73
C LEU A 52 20.16 11.48 -17.14
N VAL A 53 20.91 10.39 -17.21
CA VAL A 53 20.35 9.08 -17.53
C VAL A 53 19.40 8.61 -16.44
N ASP A 54 19.75 8.84 -15.16
CA ASP A 54 18.86 8.52 -14.04
C ASP A 54 17.54 9.28 -14.15
N ALA A 55 17.60 10.59 -14.38
CA ALA A 55 16.41 11.42 -14.54
C ALA A 55 15.53 10.97 -15.75
N MET A 56 16.16 10.60 -16.88
CA MET A 56 15.43 10.05 -18.02
C MET A 56 14.76 8.71 -17.71
N CYS A 57 15.41 7.86 -16.94
CA CYS A 57 14.85 6.54 -16.57
C CYS A 57 13.74 6.60 -15.51
N GLU A 58 13.62 7.72 -14.80
CA GLU A 58 12.50 7.95 -13.85
C GLU A 58 11.29 8.61 -14.52
N MET A 59 11.43 9.11 -15.76
CA MET A 59 10.29 9.66 -16.49
C MET A 59 9.22 8.60 -16.72
N LYS A 60 7.98 8.96 -16.39
CA LYS A 60 6.83 8.07 -16.53
C LYS A 60 6.16 8.27 -17.89
N ASP A 61 5.58 7.18 -18.41
CA ASP A 61 4.79 7.22 -19.63
C ASP A 61 3.55 8.09 -19.39
N LYS A 62 3.38 9.11 -20.23
CA LYS A 62 2.22 10.01 -20.17
C LYS A 62 0.89 9.31 -20.47
N HIS A 63 0.94 8.16 -21.14
CA HIS A 63 -0.23 7.39 -21.53
C HIS A 63 -0.50 6.21 -20.60
N ASP A 64 0.32 6.00 -19.57
CA ASP A 64 0.08 4.96 -18.56
C ASP A 64 -0.93 5.45 -17.50
N PRO A 65 -2.12 4.87 -17.43
CA PRO A 65 -3.13 5.24 -16.46
C PRO A 65 -2.66 5.04 -15.00
N GLN A 66 -1.82 4.03 -14.75
CA GLN A 66 -1.31 3.74 -13.40
C GLN A 66 -0.08 4.56 -13.04
N GLY A 67 0.55 5.26 -14.00
CA GLY A 67 1.78 6.04 -13.79
C GLY A 67 2.96 5.20 -13.28
N THR A 68 2.93 3.88 -13.52
CA THR A 68 3.95 2.94 -13.09
C THR A 68 4.99 2.68 -14.17
N ARG A 69 4.57 2.76 -15.44
CA ARG A 69 5.43 2.48 -16.60
C ARG A 69 6.42 3.61 -16.85
N VAL A 70 7.65 3.22 -17.12
CA VAL A 70 8.68 4.17 -17.56
C VAL A 70 8.40 4.59 -19.00
N ASP A 71 8.64 5.86 -19.32
CA ASP A 71 8.55 6.35 -20.70
C ASP A 71 9.60 5.64 -21.58
N ILE A 72 9.11 4.81 -22.51
CA ILE A 72 9.94 4.02 -23.41
C ILE A 72 10.81 4.94 -24.29
N HIS A 73 10.29 6.10 -24.72
CA HIS A 73 11.06 7.05 -25.51
C HIS A 73 12.18 7.69 -24.72
N ALA A 74 11.92 8.06 -23.45
CA ALA A 74 12.94 8.58 -22.54
C ALA A 74 14.00 7.51 -22.23
N LYS A 75 13.60 6.25 -22.03
CA LYS A 75 14.52 5.12 -21.87
C LYS A 75 15.40 4.90 -23.10
N HIS A 76 14.83 4.89 -24.31
CA HIS A 76 15.62 4.77 -25.54
C HIS A 76 16.56 5.96 -25.74
N LYS A 77 16.14 7.18 -25.35
CA LYS A 77 17.01 8.39 -25.37
C LYS A 77 18.17 8.21 -24.39
N ALA A 78 17.93 7.69 -23.19
CA ALA A 78 18.96 7.39 -22.19
C ALA A 78 20.00 6.36 -22.70
N ILE A 79 19.52 5.26 -23.30
CA ILE A 79 20.37 4.24 -23.92
C ILE A 79 21.24 4.86 -25.04
N ARG A 80 20.64 5.71 -25.88
CA ARG A 80 21.35 6.42 -26.96
C ARG A 80 22.43 7.34 -26.40
N VAL A 81 22.13 8.12 -25.35
CA VAL A 81 23.10 9.00 -24.69
C VAL A 81 24.27 8.20 -24.14
N LEU A 82 24.04 7.05 -23.49
CA LEU A 82 25.10 6.19 -22.98
C LEU A 82 25.95 5.58 -24.11
N LYS A 83 25.32 5.05 -25.18
CA LYS A 83 26.05 4.48 -26.31
C LYS A 83 26.90 5.53 -27.05
N GLN A 84 26.39 6.75 -27.24
CA GLN A 84 27.15 7.86 -27.81
C GLN A 84 28.31 8.26 -26.91
N SER A 85 28.08 8.36 -25.60
CA SER A 85 29.12 8.66 -24.60
C SER A 85 30.24 7.63 -24.62
N LEU A 86 29.90 6.35 -24.69
CA LEU A 86 30.87 5.24 -24.81
C LEU A 86 31.70 5.34 -26.09
N ALA A 87 31.04 5.59 -27.23
CA ALA A 87 31.72 5.73 -28.51
C ALA A 87 32.67 6.93 -28.50
N THR A 88 32.22 8.07 -27.97
CA THR A 88 33.06 9.29 -27.87
C THR A 88 34.29 9.05 -27.00
N PHE A 89 34.13 8.41 -25.84
CA PHE A 89 35.26 8.11 -24.96
C PHE A 89 36.26 7.15 -25.61
N LYS A 90 35.79 6.10 -26.26
CA LYS A 90 36.70 5.17 -26.98
C LYS A 90 37.50 5.88 -28.05
N LEU A 91 36.90 6.78 -28.82
CA LEU A 91 37.61 7.55 -29.87
C LEU A 91 38.62 8.54 -29.27
N LEU A 92 38.28 9.27 -28.21
CA LEU A 92 39.13 10.31 -27.61
C LEU A 92 40.39 9.77 -26.93
N TYR A 93 40.33 8.52 -26.45
CA TYR A 93 41.42 7.94 -25.64
C TYR A 93 42.15 6.76 -26.28
N GLN A 94 41.81 6.43 -27.53
CA GLN A 94 42.41 5.33 -28.25
C GLN A 94 43.96 5.46 -28.37
N ASP A 95 44.49 6.70 -28.41
CA ASP A 95 45.91 7.00 -28.65
C ASP A 95 46.62 7.61 -27.43
N SER A 96 45.99 7.57 -26.23
CA SER A 96 46.58 8.25 -25.04
C SER A 96 46.93 7.28 -23.91
N PRO A 97 48.10 6.62 -23.91
CA PRO A 97 48.43 5.59 -22.91
C PRO A 97 48.47 6.11 -21.47
N ASN A 98 48.81 7.38 -21.25
CA ASN A 98 48.92 7.98 -19.90
C ASN A 98 47.54 8.25 -19.24
N LYS A 99 46.44 8.12 -19.98
CA LYS A 99 45.09 8.32 -19.49
C LYS A 99 44.23 7.06 -19.62
N ALA A 100 44.80 5.94 -20.00
CA ALA A 100 44.11 4.70 -20.26
C ALA A 100 43.29 4.22 -19.06
N CYS A 101 43.81 4.23 -17.86
CA CYS A 101 43.16 3.77 -16.65
C CYS A 101 41.90 4.59 -16.31
N MET A 102 41.97 5.93 -16.42
CA MET A 102 40.78 6.79 -16.19
C MET A 102 39.71 6.62 -17.27
N ALA A 103 40.13 6.47 -18.53
CA ALA A 103 39.22 6.24 -19.65
C ALA A 103 38.56 4.87 -19.53
N GLU A 104 39.29 3.86 -19.12
CA GLU A 104 38.77 2.52 -18.88
C GLU A 104 37.79 2.50 -17.70
N TYR A 105 38.08 3.20 -16.59
CA TYR A 105 37.17 3.40 -15.48
C TYR A 105 35.88 4.07 -15.89
N ILE A 106 35.93 5.18 -16.62
CA ILE A 106 34.71 5.88 -17.10
C ILE A 106 33.92 4.99 -18.04
N THR A 107 34.59 4.27 -18.94
CA THR A 107 33.94 3.30 -19.85
C THR A 107 33.21 2.21 -19.06
N ALA A 108 33.84 1.67 -18.02
CA ALA A 108 33.24 0.66 -17.14
C ALA A 108 32.01 1.18 -16.43
N LYS A 109 32.06 2.42 -15.90
CA LYS A 109 30.89 3.05 -15.25
C LYS A 109 29.74 3.28 -16.21
N LEU A 110 30.00 3.72 -17.43
CA LEU A 110 28.98 3.89 -18.46
C LEU A 110 28.38 2.55 -18.88
N GLN A 111 29.21 1.48 -19.01
CA GLN A 111 28.74 0.12 -19.30
C GLN A 111 27.87 -0.44 -18.16
N ALA A 112 28.29 -0.26 -16.89
CA ALA A 112 27.50 -0.67 -15.73
C ALA A 112 26.13 0.03 -15.72
N LYS A 113 26.12 1.34 -16.04
CA LYS A 113 24.91 2.11 -16.13
C LYS A 113 24.02 1.65 -17.29
N LEU A 114 24.61 1.39 -18.45
CA LEU A 114 23.87 0.87 -19.61
C LEU A 114 23.22 -0.48 -19.30
N GLY A 115 23.93 -1.40 -18.68
CA GLY A 115 23.37 -2.68 -18.21
C GLY A 115 22.20 -2.48 -17.24
N SER A 116 22.36 -1.56 -16.28
CA SER A 116 21.28 -1.25 -15.32
C SER A 116 20.04 -0.65 -15.99
N VAL A 117 20.21 0.21 -16.99
CA VAL A 117 19.10 0.83 -17.77
C VAL A 117 18.40 -0.21 -18.65
N CYS A 118 19.16 -1.07 -19.32
CA CYS A 118 18.59 -2.16 -20.13
C CYS A 118 17.75 -3.11 -19.26
N ALA A 119 18.15 -3.35 -18.02
CA ALA A 119 17.46 -4.26 -17.09
C ALA A 119 16.23 -3.64 -16.39
N LYS A 120 16.03 -2.32 -16.47
CA LYS A 120 14.96 -1.62 -15.75
C LYS A 120 13.64 -1.72 -16.52
N ASP A 121 12.60 -2.19 -15.82
CA ASP A 121 11.18 -2.20 -16.19
C ASP A 121 10.84 -2.34 -17.68
N ILE A 122 10.80 -3.58 -18.15
CA ILE A 122 10.27 -3.95 -19.45
C ILE A 122 9.03 -4.81 -19.18
N ILE A 123 7.90 -4.44 -19.78
CA ILE A 123 6.58 -5.02 -19.48
C ILE A 123 6.16 -6.06 -20.52
N ASP A 124 6.86 -6.14 -21.64
CA ASP A 124 6.59 -7.13 -22.71
C ASP A 124 7.37 -8.42 -22.46
N GLU A 125 6.69 -9.44 -21.94
CA GLU A 125 7.27 -10.74 -21.56
C GLU A 125 8.11 -11.41 -22.67
N ALA A 126 7.78 -11.18 -23.94
CA ALA A 126 8.49 -11.80 -25.07
C ALA A 126 9.82 -11.13 -25.43
N ASN A 127 9.93 -9.80 -25.26
CA ASN A 127 11.13 -9.01 -25.56
C ASN A 127 12.05 -8.85 -24.35
N ASP A 128 11.57 -9.10 -23.14
CA ASP A 128 12.26 -8.93 -21.88
C ASP A 128 13.56 -9.73 -21.79
N MET A 129 13.55 -10.96 -22.28
CA MET A 129 14.70 -11.84 -22.16
C MET A 129 15.92 -11.35 -22.91
N SER A 130 15.74 -10.77 -24.12
CA SER A 130 16.88 -10.27 -24.90
C SER A 130 17.55 -9.06 -24.24
N TYR A 131 16.76 -8.13 -23.69
CA TYR A 131 17.29 -6.97 -22.97
C TYR A 131 18.02 -7.34 -21.67
N ILE A 132 17.55 -8.35 -20.95
CA ILE A 132 18.24 -8.84 -19.74
C ILE A 132 19.56 -9.53 -20.12
N VAL A 133 19.60 -10.27 -21.23
CA VAL A 133 20.85 -10.86 -21.75
C VAL A 133 21.84 -9.77 -22.13
N ASP A 134 21.40 -8.73 -22.87
CA ASP A 134 22.23 -7.59 -23.24
C ASP A 134 22.76 -6.85 -21.98
N ALA A 135 21.89 -6.69 -20.97
CA ALA A 135 22.25 -6.10 -19.69
C ALA A 135 23.35 -6.91 -18.97
N CYS A 136 23.24 -8.23 -18.94
CA CYS A 136 24.26 -9.12 -18.38
C CYS A 136 25.60 -8.99 -19.10
N GLU A 137 25.60 -8.83 -20.44
CA GLU A 137 26.83 -8.68 -21.22
C GLU A 137 27.50 -7.32 -20.98
N HIS A 138 26.71 -6.24 -20.89
CA HIS A 138 27.25 -4.93 -20.51
C HIS A 138 27.83 -4.92 -19.09
N LEU A 139 27.16 -5.57 -18.14
CA LEU A 139 27.70 -5.70 -16.78
C LEU A 139 28.96 -6.57 -16.75
N ARG A 140 29.06 -7.63 -17.55
CA ARG A 140 30.27 -8.45 -17.67
C ARG A 140 31.43 -7.64 -18.19
N SER A 141 31.21 -6.86 -19.25
CA SER A 141 32.24 -5.98 -19.80
C SER A 141 32.71 -4.94 -18.78
N SER A 142 31.78 -4.34 -18.03
CA SER A 142 32.08 -3.42 -16.93
C SER A 142 32.90 -4.08 -15.82
N GLU A 143 32.53 -5.30 -15.40
CA GLU A 143 33.25 -6.08 -14.38
C GLU A 143 34.73 -6.26 -14.74
N ILE A 144 34.99 -6.71 -15.98
CA ILE A 144 36.35 -6.93 -16.47
C ILE A 144 37.18 -5.64 -16.44
N SER A 145 36.59 -4.54 -16.92
CA SER A 145 37.26 -3.24 -16.93
C SER A 145 37.50 -2.66 -15.53
N LEU A 146 36.60 -2.85 -14.58
CA LEU A 146 36.77 -2.42 -13.19
C LEU A 146 37.87 -3.22 -12.49
N MET A 147 37.93 -4.51 -12.75
CA MET A 147 39.00 -5.37 -12.21
C MET A 147 40.38 -4.99 -12.76
N SER A 148 40.49 -4.67 -14.07
CA SER A 148 41.73 -4.22 -14.68
C SER A 148 42.21 -2.87 -14.14
N CYS A 149 41.26 -1.96 -13.81
CA CYS A 149 41.58 -0.66 -13.18
C CYS A 149 41.86 -0.75 -11.66
N GLY A 150 41.73 -1.93 -11.05
CA GLY A 150 41.92 -2.10 -9.61
C GLY A 150 40.72 -1.63 -8.76
N CYS A 151 39.60 -1.27 -9.35
CA CYS A 151 38.39 -0.82 -8.68
C CYS A 151 37.56 -2.00 -8.15
N LYS A 152 38.13 -2.80 -7.24
CA LYS A 152 37.56 -4.07 -6.74
C LYS A 152 36.22 -3.89 -6.08
N GLN A 153 36.02 -2.84 -5.28
CA GLN A 153 34.73 -2.59 -4.58
C GLN A 153 33.56 -2.37 -5.56
N GLU A 154 33.80 -1.59 -6.60
CA GLU A 154 32.77 -1.34 -7.62
C GLU A 154 32.51 -2.57 -8.49
N ALA A 155 33.52 -3.40 -8.72
CA ALA A 155 33.36 -4.69 -9.39
C ALA A 155 32.49 -5.66 -8.59
N ILE A 156 32.54 -5.62 -7.25
CA ILE A 156 31.64 -6.39 -6.38
C ILE A 156 30.18 -6.00 -6.62
N ASP A 157 29.86 -4.68 -6.64
CA ASP A 157 28.49 -4.20 -6.90
C ASP A 157 27.97 -4.66 -8.27
N VAL A 158 28.83 -4.63 -9.30
CA VAL A 158 28.50 -5.09 -10.64
C VAL A 158 28.24 -6.60 -10.68
N LYS A 159 29.05 -7.40 -9.97
CA LYS A 159 28.85 -8.85 -9.83
C LYS A 159 27.51 -9.19 -9.18
N CYS A 160 27.14 -8.50 -8.10
CA CYS A 160 25.84 -8.68 -7.42
C CYS A 160 24.66 -8.34 -8.34
N LYS A 161 24.73 -7.21 -9.04
CA LYS A 161 23.67 -6.83 -10.01
C LYS A 161 23.54 -7.86 -11.12
N ARG A 162 24.65 -8.36 -11.68
CA ARG A 162 24.63 -9.38 -12.71
C ARG A 162 24.06 -10.69 -12.19
N ALA A 163 24.41 -11.12 -10.97
CA ALA A 163 23.83 -12.30 -10.34
C ALA A 163 22.31 -12.19 -10.15
N THR A 164 21.81 -11.00 -9.75
CA THR A 164 20.37 -10.74 -9.64
C THR A 164 19.65 -10.83 -10.98
N LEU A 165 20.28 -10.37 -12.08
CA LEU A 165 19.70 -10.51 -13.43
C LEU A 165 19.69 -11.97 -13.90
N LEU A 166 20.75 -12.73 -13.61
CA LEU A 166 20.80 -14.16 -13.92
C LEU A 166 19.71 -14.96 -13.17
N ARG A 167 19.38 -14.58 -11.92
CA ARG A 167 18.23 -15.13 -11.19
C ARG A 167 16.91 -14.86 -11.93
N ARG A 168 16.71 -13.63 -12.44
CA ARG A 168 15.53 -13.28 -13.24
C ARG A 168 15.46 -14.08 -14.55
N LEU A 169 16.61 -14.27 -15.23
CA LEU A 169 16.69 -15.13 -16.41
C LEU A 169 16.34 -16.57 -16.08
N ALA A 170 16.83 -17.10 -14.97
CA ALA A 170 16.51 -18.45 -14.50
C ALA A 170 15.02 -18.61 -14.24
N ALA A 171 14.39 -17.67 -13.53
CA ALA A 171 12.95 -17.71 -13.22
C ALA A 171 12.07 -17.73 -14.48
N ASN A 172 12.48 -17.03 -15.56
CA ASN A 172 11.75 -16.92 -16.81
C ASN A 172 12.16 -17.97 -17.85
N SER A 173 13.10 -18.86 -17.53
CA SER A 173 13.60 -19.87 -18.47
C SER A 173 12.59 -20.99 -18.72
N LYS A 174 12.38 -21.33 -19.99
CA LYS A 174 11.47 -22.40 -20.41
C LYS A 174 12.04 -23.81 -20.16
N THR A 175 13.37 -23.96 -20.21
CA THR A 175 14.02 -25.26 -20.03
C THR A 175 14.68 -25.37 -18.66
N LYS A 176 14.62 -26.56 -18.05
CA LYS A 176 15.29 -26.83 -16.76
C LYS A 176 16.82 -26.70 -16.87
N ALA A 177 17.39 -27.04 -18.01
CA ALA A 177 18.82 -26.96 -18.23
C ALA A 177 19.32 -25.51 -18.24
N ASP A 178 18.65 -24.62 -18.97
CA ASP A 178 19.00 -23.19 -19.01
C ASP A 178 18.85 -22.55 -17.63
N ARG A 179 17.76 -22.86 -16.93
CA ARG A 179 17.50 -22.36 -15.57
C ARG A 179 18.63 -22.72 -14.62
N ARG A 180 19.04 -23.99 -14.59
CA ARG A 180 20.13 -24.46 -13.74
C ARG A 180 21.47 -23.84 -14.13
N ASN A 181 21.74 -23.65 -15.42
CA ASN A 181 22.95 -22.98 -15.89
C ASN A 181 23.03 -21.54 -15.41
N PHE A 182 21.93 -20.78 -15.49
CA PHE A 182 21.90 -19.40 -14.97
C PHE A 182 22.08 -19.35 -13.45
N TYR A 183 21.49 -20.29 -12.70
CA TYR A 183 21.74 -20.39 -11.25
C TYR A 183 23.20 -20.69 -10.92
N LEU A 184 23.84 -21.61 -11.65
CA LEU A 184 25.25 -21.94 -11.43
C LEU A 184 26.17 -20.77 -11.77
N GLU A 185 25.89 -20.02 -12.85
CA GLU A 185 26.65 -18.81 -13.17
C GLU A 185 26.49 -17.74 -12.10
N ALA A 186 25.26 -17.49 -11.63
CA ALA A 186 25.00 -16.54 -10.54
C ALA A 186 25.73 -16.95 -9.25
N LEU A 187 25.73 -18.24 -8.92
CA LEU A 187 26.42 -18.81 -7.76
C LEU A 187 27.94 -18.57 -7.81
N THR A 188 28.54 -18.82 -8.97
CA THR A 188 30.00 -18.59 -9.15
C THR A 188 30.37 -17.12 -9.02
N LEU A 189 29.53 -16.21 -9.53
CA LEU A 189 29.72 -14.77 -9.38
C LEU A 189 29.67 -14.32 -7.93
N LEU A 190 28.65 -14.76 -7.17
CA LEU A 190 28.49 -14.38 -5.77
C LEU A 190 29.57 -14.93 -4.88
N ARG A 191 29.99 -16.20 -5.08
CA ARG A 191 31.16 -16.75 -4.39
C ARG A 191 32.45 -15.96 -4.69
N SER A 192 32.64 -15.55 -5.95
CA SER A 192 33.77 -14.69 -6.35
C SER A 192 33.68 -13.30 -5.69
N ALA A 193 32.45 -12.71 -5.59
CA ALA A 193 32.24 -11.41 -4.93
C ALA A 193 32.54 -11.47 -3.42
N ILE A 194 32.07 -12.49 -2.73
CA ILE A 194 32.32 -12.70 -1.29
C ILE A 194 33.82 -12.84 -1.03
N ARG A 195 34.52 -13.68 -1.80
CA ARG A 195 35.98 -13.82 -1.68
C ARG A 195 36.72 -12.50 -1.93
N LEU A 196 36.26 -11.70 -2.88
CA LEU A 196 36.84 -10.40 -3.18
C LEU A 196 36.64 -9.41 -2.02
N CYS A 197 35.51 -9.47 -1.33
CA CYS A 197 35.28 -8.71 -0.09
C CYS A 197 36.26 -9.11 0.99
N ASP A 198 36.47 -10.42 1.20
CA ASP A 198 37.43 -10.91 2.21
C ASP A 198 38.86 -10.46 1.91
N VAL A 199 39.28 -10.51 0.63
CA VAL A 199 40.60 -10.02 0.18
C VAL A 199 40.73 -8.52 0.44
N LEU A 200 39.72 -7.71 0.07
CA LEU A 200 39.75 -6.26 0.32
C LEU A 200 39.81 -5.94 1.81
N THR A 201 39.06 -6.65 2.64
CA THR A 201 39.06 -6.46 4.09
C THR A 201 40.46 -6.76 4.66
N ALA A 202 41.13 -7.83 4.20
CA ALA A 202 42.48 -8.16 4.59
C ALA A 202 43.52 -7.12 4.09
N GLU A 203 43.39 -6.62 2.87
CA GLU A 203 44.22 -5.55 2.32
C GLU A 203 44.08 -4.26 3.16
N ILE A 204 42.85 -3.83 3.49
CA ILE A 204 42.60 -2.66 4.33
C ILE A 204 43.16 -2.86 5.73
N ALA A 205 43.03 -4.03 6.35
CA ALA A 205 43.55 -4.33 7.66
C ALA A 205 45.09 -4.27 7.70
N SER A 206 45.77 -4.57 6.57
CA SER A 206 47.23 -4.49 6.46
C SER A 206 47.77 -3.06 6.27
N LEU A 207 46.91 -2.14 5.80
CA LEU A 207 47.29 -0.79 5.43
C LEU A 207 46.88 0.29 6.46
N CYS A 208 45.91 0.03 7.27
CA CYS A 208 45.29 1.00 8.18
C CYS A 208 45.64 0.69 9.65
N SER A 209 45.66 1.73 10.48
CA SER A 209 45.67 1.56 11.93
C SER A 209 44.34 0.97 12.41
N PRO A 210 44.25 0.34 13.60
CA PRO A 210 43.02 -0.23 14.10
C PRO A 210 41.85 0.77 14.18
N GLU A 211 42.13 2.04 14.47
CA GLU A 211 41.11 3.11 14.54
C GLU A 211 40.63 3.52 13.14
N GLU A 212 41.52 3.65 12.18
CA GLU A 212 41.19 3.97 10.79
C GLU A 212 40.48 2.78 10.08
N PHE A 213 40.90 1.55 10.44
CA PHE A 213 40.29 0.34 9.88
C PHE A 213 38.74 0.33 10.04
N CYS A 214 38.24 0.65 11.22
CA CYS A 214 36.80 0.68 11.47
C CYS A 214 36.03 1.64 10.54
N LEU A 215 36.65 2.74 10.10
CA LEU A 215 36.00 3.70 9.20
C LEU A 215 36.15 3.31 7.71
N VAL A 216 37.32 2.82 7.33
CA VAL A 216 37.66 2.50 5.93
C VAL A 216 37.04 1.17 5.51
N SER A 217 36.88 0.20 6.44
CA SER A 217 36.28 -1.12 6.14
C SER A 217 34.77 -1.06 5.93
N LEU A 218 34.05 -0.06 6.49
CA LEU A 218 32.59 0.02 6.46
C LEU A 218 31.94 -0.16 5.08
N PRO A 219 32.41 0.47 3.99
CA PRO A 219 31.83 0.26 2.67
C PRO A 219 32.01 -1.17 2.14
N VAL A 220 33.14 -1.82 2.48
CA VAL A 220 33.43 -3.21 2.07
C VAL A 220 32.62 -4.19 2.92
N GLU A 221 32.51 -3.94 4.23
CA GLU A 221 31.65 -4.74 5.11
C GLU A 221 30.19 -4.71 4.65
N ARG A 222 29.68 -3.52 4.30
CA ARG A 222 28.35 -3.38 3.72
C ARG A 222 28.19 -4.18 2.42
N ALA A 223 29.13 -4.06 1.49
CA ALA A 223 29.13 -4.81 0.25
C ALA A 223 29.20 -6.33 0.51
N SER A 224 29.98 -6.77 1.50
CA SER A 224 30.05 -8.16 1.93
C SER A 224 28.69 -8.67 2.44
N VAL A 225 28.01 -7.88 3.28
CA VAL A 225 26.65 -8.22 3.77
C VAL A 225 25.67 -8.30 2.60
N GLU A 226 25.66 -7.33 1.70
CA GLU A 226 24.78 -7.33 0.52
C GLU A 226 25.03 -8.56 -0.39
N CYS A 227 26.31 -8.93 -0.63
CA CYS A 227 26.67 -10.14 -1.38
C CYS A 227 26.15 -11.42 -0.72
N LYS A 228 26.33 -11.53 0.60
CA LYS A 228 25.88 -12.71 1.37
C LYS A 228 24.34 -12.82 1.40
N LEU A 229 23.64 -11.68 1.46
CA LEU A 229 22.17 -11.66 1.34
C LEU A 229 21.73 -12.07 -0.07
N CYS A 230 22.34 -11.55 -1.13
CA CYS A 230 22.07 -11.99 -2.49
C CYS A 230 22.35 -13.49 -2.70
N PHE A 231 23.36 -14.02 -2.02
CA PHE A 231 23.64 -15.46 -2.01
C PHE A 231 22.51 -16.24 -1.34
N GLY A 232 22.04 -15.80 -0.18
CA GLY A 232 20.91 -16.39 0.52
C GLY A 232 19.63 -16.39 -0.34
N GLU A 233 19.32 -15.28 -0.98
CA GLU A 233 18.17 -15.18 -1.90
C GLU A 233 18.29 -16.13 -3.12
N LEU A 234 19.50 -16.28 -3.70
CA LEU A 234 19.75 -17.23 -4.78
C LEU A 234 19.58 -18.67 -4.30
N ALA A 235 20.06 -18.96 -3.11
CA ALA A 235 19.95 -20.29 -2.51
C ALA A 235 18.49 -20.70 -2.27
N ILE A 236 17.66 -19.74 -1.82
CA ILE A 236 16.20 -19.96 -1.68
C ILE A 236 15.58 -20.37 -3.01
N ASP A 237 15.92 -19.67 -4.11
CA ASP A 237 15.40 -20.02 -5.44
C ASP A 237 15.82 -21.42 -5.88
N ILE A 238 17.08 -21.80 -5.65
CA ILE A 238 17.62 -23.12 -5.99
C ILE A 238 16.95 -24.23 -5.16
N ILE A 239 16.78 -24.02 -3.86
CA ILE A 239 16.15 -25.00 -2.95
C ILE A 239 14.68 -25.20 -3.33
N ASN A 240 13.96 -24.11 -3.61
CA ASN A 240 12.56 -24.15 -4.02
C ASN A 240 12.38 -24.82 -5.39
N ASP A 241 13.27 -24.55 -6.37
CA ASP A 241 13.25 -25.21 -7.68
C ASP A 241 13.45 -26.73 -7.53
N HIS A 242 14.42 -27.13 -6.70
CA HIS A 242 14.67 -28.54 -6.43
C HIS A 242 13.51 -29.21 -5.67
N ALA A 243 12.95 -28.57 -4.66
CA ALA A 243 11.78 -29.08 -3.93
C ALA A 243 10.56 -29.23 -4.84
N SER A 244 10.35 -28.28 -5.76
CA SER A 244 9.26 -28.35 -6.75
C SER A 244 9.45 -29.55 -7.72
N ASP A 245 10.66 -29.74 -8.23
CA ASP A 245 10.99 -30.85 -9.13
C ASP A 245 10.78 -32.20 -8.43
N GLU A 246 11.18 -32.31 -7.17
CA GLU A 246 11.03 -33.53 -6.38
C GLU A 246 9.56 -33.85 -6.07
N ARG A 247 8.74 -32.85 -5.77
CA ARG A 247 7.28 -32.97 -5.60
C ARG A 247 6.63 -33.51 -6.88
N VAL A 248 6.98 -32.94 -8.04
CA VAL A 248 6.46 -33.39 -9.35
C VAL A 248 6.85 -34.85 -9.60
N ARG A 249 8.08 -35.23 -9.29
CA ARG A 249 8.57 -36.61 -9.42
C ARG A 249 7.76 -37.58 -8.54
N ARG A 250 7.59 -37.26 -7.24
CA ARG A 250 6.80 -38.08 -6.31
C ARG A 250 5.34 -38.24 -6.74
N ASN A 251 4.72 -37.13 -7.17
CA ASN A 251 3.35 -37.16 -7.65
C ASN A 251 3.19 -38.01 -8.93
N THR A 252 4.17 -37.97 -9.81
CA THR A 252 4.19 -38.81 -11.01
C THR A 252 4.34 -40.28 -10.64
N GLU A 253 5.22 -40.61 -9.71
CA GLU A 253 5.40 -41.98 -9.20
C GLU A 253 4.16 -42.46 -8.43
N ALA A 254 3.49 -41.61 -7.68
CA ALA A 254 2.26 -41.94 -6.96
C ALA A 254 1.10 -42.32 -7.91
N ARG A 255 1.03 -41.63 -9.07
CA ARG A 255 0.00 -41.90 -10.11
C ARG A 255 0.24 -43.15 -10.95
N LYS A 256 1.44 -43.74 -10.93
CA LYS A 256 1.73 -45.00 -11.64
C LYS A 256 0.93 -46.14 -11.03
N GLY A 257 0.31 -46.98 -11.89
CA GLY A 257 -0.40 -48.16 -11.47
C GLY A 257 0.53 -49.18 -10.84
N SER A 258 -0.01 -50.11 -10.07
CA SER A 258 0.78 -51.17 -9.43
C SER A 258 1.58 -52.03 -10.42
N VAL A 259 1.04 -52.22 -11.62
CA VAL A 259 1.71 -52.93 -12.72
C VAL A 259 2.87 -52.16 -13.30
N GLU A 260 2.69 -50.82 -13.50
CA GLU A 260 3.74 -49.92 -13.97
C GLU A 260 4.90 -49.83 -12.97
N LYS A 261 4.59 -49.77 -11.67
CA LYS A 261 5.61 -49.79 -10.59
C LYS A 261 6.40 -51.08 -10.56
N LEU A 262 5.74 -52.25 -10.81
CA LEU A 262 6.41 -53.52 -10.90
C LEU A 262 7.30 -53.64 -12.16
N ILE A 263 6.86 -53.12 -13.28
CA ILE A 263 7.65 -53.04 -14.51
C ILE A 263 8.87 -52.17 -14.33
N ASP A 264 8.69 -50.99 -13.76
CA ASP A 264 9.78 -50.02 -13.47
C ASP A 264 10.80 -50.63 -12.48
N ALA A 265 10.35 -51.33 -11.43
CA ALA A 265 11.21 -52.03 -10.48
C ALA A 265 11.94 -53.20 -11.09
N PHE A 266 11.36 -53.84 -12.10
CA PHE A 266 11.98 -54.99 -12.80
C PHE A 266 12.98 -54.57 -13.88
N VAL A 267 12.73 -53.44 -14.53
CA VAL A 267 13.58 -52.92 -15.61
C VAL A 267 14.73 -52.05 -15.05
N HIS A 268 14.53 -51.39 -13.93
CA HIS A 268 15.50 -50.50 -13.29
C HIS A 268 15.61 -50.84 -11.80
N ASP A 269 16.76 -51.33 -11.36
CA ASP A 269 17.06 -51.61 -9.94
C ASP A 269 16.92 -50.38 -9.00
N GLU A 270 16.92 -49.19 -9.54
CA GLU A 270 16.61 -47.89 -8.86
C GLU A 270 15.97 -46.92 -9.87
N PRO A 271 15.14 -45.94 -9.43
CA PRO A 271 14.71 -44.88 -10.32
C PRO A 271 15.94 -44.15 -10.85
N VAL A 272 16.18 -44.30 -12.16
CA VAL A 272 17.41 -43.83 -12.82
C VAL A 272 17.39 -42.28 -12.83
N MET A 273 17.96 -41.66 -11.78
CA MET A 273 18.34 -40.28 -11.84
C MET A 273 19.47 -40.14 -12.86
N THR A 274 19.29 -39.21 -13.80
CA THR A 274 20.37 -38.84 -14.73
C THR A 274 21.59 -38.36 -13.96
N GLU A 275 22.80 -38.50 -14.49
CA GLU A 275 24.01 -38.00 -13.86
C GLU A 275 23.93 -36.46 -13.58
N GLN A 276 23.22 -35.72 -14.44
CA GLN A 276 23.00 -34.29 -14.26
C GLN A 276 22.08 -33.99 -13.05
N GLU A 277 21.08 -34.83 -12.82
CA GLU A 277 20.22 -34.72 -11.64
C GLU A 277 20.96 -35.05 -10.35
N LYS A 278 21.77 -36.10 -10.35
CA LYS A 278 22.66 -36.47 -9.22
C LYS A 278 23.61 -35.29 -8.86
N LYS A 279 24.23 -34.68 -9.86
CA LYS A 279 25.09 -33.51 -9.69
C LYS A 279 24.29 -32.32 -9.13
N TRP A 280 23.07 -32.06 -9.63
CA TRP A 280 22.22 -30.98 -9.14
C TRP A 280 21.82 -31.20 -7.68
N CYS A 281 21.44 -32.38 -7.28
CA CYS A 281 21.15 -32.73 -5.88
C CYS A 281 22.38 -32.53 -4.98
N SER A 282 23.57 -32.87 -5.44
CA SER A 282 24.82 -32.64 -4.69
C SER A 282 25.10 -31.12 -4.51
N VAL A 283 24.90 -30.35 -5.58
CA VAL A 283 25.03 -28.87 -5.52
C VAL A 283 24.02 -28.28 -4.54
N THR A 284 22.74 -28.70 -4.58
CA THR A 284 21.71 -28.21 -3.67
C THR A 284 22.02 -28.49 -2.22
N ARG A 285 22.51 -29.68 -1.88
CA ARG A 285 22.93 -30.02 -0.52
C ARG A 285 24.07 -29.12 -0.02
N SER A 286 25.12 -28.93 -0.85
CA SER A 286 26.25 -28.04 -0.51
C SER A 286 25.80 -26.61 -0.29
N ILE A 287 24.83 -26.11 -1.08
CA ILE A 287 24.32 -24.75 -0.99
C ILE A 287 23.56 -24.56 0.33
N VAL A 288 22.81 -25.52 0.81
CA VAL A 288 22.08 -25.43 2.09
C VAL A 288 23.03 -25.12 3.24
N ASP A 289 24.13 -25.88 3.37
CA ASP A 289 25.11 -25.69 4.43
C ASP A 289 25.83 -24.32 4.29
N GLU A 290 26.26 -23.99 3.08
CA GLU A 290 26.98 -22.77 2.76
C GLU A 290 26.11 -21.51 3.01
N THR A 291 24.80 -21.61 2.74
CA THR A 291 23.85 -20.49 2.92
C THR A 291 23.73 -20.08 4.37
N LEU A 292 23.57 -21.03 5.29
CA LEU A 292 23.48 -20.73 6.71
C LEU A 292 24.73 -20.03 7.23
N VAL A 293 25.91 -20.51 6.79
CA VAL A 293 27.20 -19.87 7.16
C VAL A 293 27.26 -18.44 6.66
N HIS A 294 26.92 -18.19 5.40
CA HIS A 294 26.98 -16.84 4.83
C HIS A 294 25.95 -15.89 5.43
N VAL A 295 24.70 -16.31 5.58
CA VAL A 295 23.64 -15.44 6.12
C VAL A 295 23.88 -15.14 7.61
N THR A 296 24.36 -16.12 8.40
CA THR A 296 24.74 -15.89 9.79
C THR A 296 25.95 -14.95 9.90
N ALA A 297 26.96 -15.10 9.01
CA ALA A 297 28.08 -14.16 8.95
C ALA A 297 27.63 -12.74 8.57
N ALA A 298 26.70 -12.60 7.62
CA ALA A 298 26.10 -11.32 7.27
C ALA A 298 25.40 -10.68 8.47
N PHE A 299 24.61 -11.45 9.22
CA PHE A 299 23.94 -10.97 10.44
C PHE A 299 24.92 -10.41 11.47
N ASN A 300 26.03 -11.12 11.70
CA ASN A 300 27.06 -10.66 12.64
C ASN A 300 27.78 -9.39 12.18
N GLN A 301 27.94 -9.19 10.87
CA GLN A 301 28.57 -8.00 10.29
C GLN A 301 27.65 -6.76 10.27
N CYS A 302 26.33 -6.92 10.22
CA CYS A 302 25.40 -5.80 10.04
C CYS A 302 24.79 -5.23 11.33
N LEU A 303 25.38 -5.49 12.50
CA LEU A 303 24.83 -5.10 13.82
C LEU A 303 24.53 -3.60 13.94
N SER A 304 25.25 -2.76 13.20
CA SER A 304 25.15 -1.30 13.27
C SER A 304 24.14 -0.67 12.30
N ILE A 305 23.55 -1.45 11.37
CA ILE A 305 22.59 -0.93 10.38
C ILE A 305 21.26 -1.64 10.56
N PRO A 306 20.26 -1.01 11.20
CA PRO A 306 18.98 -1.64 11.49
C PRO A 306 18.27 -2.20 10.25
N TYR A 307 18.36 -1.50 9.11
CA TYR A 307 17.77 -1.95 7.85
C TYR A 307 18.38 -3.27 7.36
N LEU A 308 19.71 -3.35 7.30
CA LEU A 308 20.41 -4.57 6.88
C LEU A 308 20.19 -5.71 7.89
N LYS A 309 20.15 -5.39 9.19
CA LYS A 309 19.84 -6.38 10.22
C LYS A 309 18.44 -6.97 10.05
N ALA A 310 17.42 -6.13 9.80
CA ALA A 310 16.06 -6.59 9.50
C ALA A 310 16.03 -7.44 8.23
N LYS A 311 16.76 -7.03 7.19
CA LYS A 311 16.87 -7.80 5.94
C LYS A 311 17.58 -9.15 6.14
N CYS A 312 18.61 -9.22 7.01
CA CYS A 312 19.25 -10.49 7.37
C CYS A 312 18.29 -11.45 8.08
N TYR A 313 17.49 -10.95 9.03
CA TYR A 313 16.44 -11.76 9.65
C TYR A 313 15.41 -12.26 8.64
N LEU A 314 15.00 -11.41 7.69
CA LEU A 314 14.08 -11.78 6.63
C LEU A 314 14.63 -12.92 5.77
N VAL A 315 15.85 -12.74 5.23
CA VAL A 315 16.50 -13.74 4.37
C VAL A 315 16.77 -15.03 5.13
N LEU A 316 17.20 -14.94 6.41
CA LEU A 316 17.40 -16.13 7.23
C LEU A 316 16.09 -16.89 7.46
N GLY A 317 15.02 -16.20 7.77
CA GLY A 317 13.68 -16.81 7.91
C GLY A 317 13.19 -17.47 6.62
N GLN A 318 13.42 -16.84 5.48
CA GLN A 318 13.13 -17.41 4.15
C GLN A 318 13.96 -18.64 3.85
N CYS A 319 15.26 -18.62 4.16
CA CYS A 319 16.15 -19.78 3.96
C CYS A 319 15.69 -20.95 4.83
N LEU A 320 15.40 -20.72 6.11
CA LEU A 320 14.93 -21.75 7.03
C LEU A 320 13.58 -22.36 6.57
N ARG A 321 12.67 -21.51 6.08
CA ARG A 321 11.41 -21.98 5.50
C ARG A 321 11.64 -22.88 4.26
N ALA A 322 12.49 -22.43 3.34
CA ALA A 322 12.84 -23.21 2.15
C ALA A 322 13.48 -24.55 2.52
N MET A 323 14.38 -24.57 3.49
CA MET A 323 15.00 -25.77 4.04
C MET A 323 13.98 -26.72 4.70
N ALA A 324 13.05 -26.16 5.48
CA ALA A 324 11.97 -26.95 6.05
C ALA A 324 11.10 -27.62 4.96
N SER A 325 10.76 -26.87 3.90
CA SER A 325 10.04 -27.43 2.74
C SER A 325 10.83 -28.51 1.99
N TYR A 326 12.15 -28.42 2.00
CA TYR A 326 13.05 -29.44 1.45
C TYR A 326 13.08 -30.71 2.33
N LEU A 327 13.05 -30.56 3.67
CA LEU A 327 13.05 -31.67 4.61
C LEU A 327 11.71 -32.42 4.62
N ASN A 328 10.60 -31.74 4.46
CA ASN A 328 9.27 -32.32 4.41
C ASN A 328 8.49 -31.81 3.18
N LEU A 329 8.56 -32.57 2.10
CA LEU A 329 7.92 -32.23 0.83
C LEU A 329 6.40 -32.40 0.83
N ASP A 330 5.86 -33.15 1.81
CA ASP A 330 4.44 -33.47 1.90
C ASP A 330 3.66 -32.47 2.77
N ASP A 331 4.35 -31.60 3.49
CA ASP A 331 3.73 -30.61 4.37
C ASP A 331 3.45 -29.30 3.62
N GLU A 332 2.39 -29.28 2.81
CA GLU A 332 1.77 -28.03 2.41
C GLU A 332 0.93 -27.52 3.59
N PRO A 333 1.02 -26.22 3.96
CA PRO A 333 0.12 -25.66 4.96
C PRO A 333 -1.32 -25.98 4.57
N GLN A 334 -2.00 -26.80 5.36
CA GLN A 334 -3.38 -27.21 5.05
C GLN A 334 -4.29 -26.00 5.23
N TRP A 335 -4.69 -25.38 4.12
CA TRP A 335 -5.63 -24.26 4.07
C TRP A 335 -7.09 -24.69 3.87
N SER A 336 -7.39 -25.99 3.67
CA SER A 336 -8.75 -26.51 3.51
C SER A 336 -9.46 -26.73 4.86
N ILE A 337 -10.76 -26.43 4.93
CA ILE A 337 -11.55 -26.45 6.17
C ILE A 337 -11.84 -27.87 6.65
N GLU A 338 -11.72 -28.87 5.80
CA GLU A 338 -12.37 -30.17 5.99
C GLU A 338 -11.62 -31.22 6.80
N GLU A 339 -10.32 -31.04 7.15
CA GLU A 339 -9.53 -32.13 7.74
C GLU A 339 -8.60 -31.74 8.89
N ILE A 340 -8.99 -30.92 9.84
CA ILE A 340 -8.23 -30.82 11.08
C ILE A 340 -9.04 -31.52 12.18
N PRO A 341 -8.66 -32.73 12.62
CA PRO A 341 -9.10 -33.19 13.92
C PRO A 341 -8.61 -32.16 14.94
N LEU A 342 -9.53 -31.61 15.70
CA LEU A 342 -9.26 -30.75 16.85
C LEU A 342 -8.37 -31.53 17.83
N VAL A 343 -7.09 -31.59 17.59
CA VAL A 343 -6.12 -31.86 18.63
C VAL A 343 -6.16 -30.59 19.48
N GLN A 344 -6.92 -30.68 20.56
CA GLN A 344 -6.79 -29.76 21.67
C GLN A 344 -5.33 -29.81 22.17
N THR A 345 -4.45 -29.05 21.52
CA THR A 345 -3.20 -28.67 22.13
C THR A 345 -3.60 -27.71 23.23
N ALA A 346 -3.67 -28.28 24.45
CA ALA A 346 -3.79 -27.50 25.65
C ALA A 346 -2.88 -26.27 25.58
N GLY A 347 -3.49 -25.10 25.65
CA GLY A 347 -2.93 -23.76 25.65
C GLY A 347 -1.48 -23.61 26.09
N LYS A 348 -0.56 -23.80 25.18
CA LYS A 348 0.69 -23.08 25.20
C LYS A 348 0.51 -21.90 24.25
N GLN A 349 -0.07 -20.82 24.78
CA GLN A 349 0.12 -19.50 24.23
C GLN A 349 1.61 -19.36 24.01
N PHE A 350 2.00 -19.05 22.76
CA PHE A 350 3.32 -18.49 22.50
C PHE A 350 3.34 -17.11 23.18
N HIS A 351 3.62 -17.12 24.48
CA HIS A 351 4.01 -15.91 25.15
C HIS A 351 5.35 -15.50 24.54
N VAL A 352 5.33 -14.47 23.73
CA VAL A 352 6.50 -13.64 23.54
C VAL A 352 6.77 -13.04 24.91
N THR A 353 7.62 -13.70 25.68
CA THR A 353 8.21 -13.09 26.85
C THR A 353 8.99 -11.90 26.32
N SER A 354 8.45 -10.69 26.54
CA SER A 354 9.28 -9.50 26.63
C SER A 354 10.40 -9.89 27.57
N VAL A 355 11.62 -9.95 27.06
CA VAL A 355 12.82 -9.95 27.92
C VAL A 355 12.76 -8.58 28.58
N ASP A 356 12.24 -8.54 29.80
CA ASP A 356 12.39 -7.39 30.67
C ASP A 356 13.89 -7.11 30.72
N GLU A 357 14.27 -5.90 30.32
CA GLU A 357 15.58 -5.36 30.61
C GLU A 357 15.68 -5.37 32.17
N GLU A 358 16.33 -6.38 32.72
CA GLU A 358 16.71 -6.38 34.13
C GLU A 358 17.56 -5.13 34.34
N ASN A 359 17.03 -4.24 35.16
CA ASN A 359 17.74 -3.10 35.69
C ASN A 359 19.06 -3.58 36.32
N VAL A 360 20.14 -3.39 35.58
CA VAL A 360 21.47 -3.41 36.18
C VAL A 360 21.65 -2.06 36.86
N GLU A 361 21.46 -2.04 38.13
CA GLU A 361 21.87 -0.92 38.97
C GLU A 361 23.37 -0.69 38.78
N ASN A 362 23.71 0.39 38.05
CA ASN A 362 25.06 0.85 37.94
C ASN A 362 25.47 1.57 39.20
N ASP A 363 26.45 1.01 39.91
CA ASP A 363 27.17 1.68 40.99
C ASP A 363 28.01 2.83 40.40
N PRO A 364 27.98 4.05 40.94
CA PRO A 364 28.57 5.25 40.29
C PRO A 364 30.11 5.44 40.48
N GLU A 365 30.86 4.47 40.91
CA GLU A 365 32.28 4.68 41.20
C GLU A 365 33.31 4.11 40.19
N ASP A 366 32.84 3.56 39.03
CA ASP A 366 33.75 2.93 38.05
C ASP A 366 33.79 3.62 36.67
N GLU A 367 33.48 4.91 36.54
CA GLU A 367 33.39 5.59 35.23
C GLU A 367 34.73 6.00 34.60
N GLU A 368 35.86 5.94 35.25
CA GLU A 368 37.16 6.45 34.70
C GLU A 368 38.07 5.38 34.06
N LEU A 369 37.76 4.08 34.12
CA LEU A 369 38.63 3.02 33.60
C LEU A 369 38.07 2.24 32.39
N ASN A 370 36.86 2.55 31.90
CA ASN A 370 36.16 1.74 30.93
C ASN A 370 36.22 2.18 29.45
N GLN A 371 36.99 3.23 29.09
CA GLN A 371 37.04 3.69 27.69
C GLN A 371 37.97 2.88 26.79
N THR A 372 38.83 2.01 27.33
CA THR A 372 39.69 1.14 26.52
C THR A 372 39.24 -0.32 26.43
N SER A 373 38.30 -0.77 27.26
CA SER A 373 37.83 -2.16 27.25
C SER A 373 36.56 -2.43 26.43
N THR A 374 35.84 -1.39 25.99
CA THR A 374 34.58 -1.54 25.26
C THR A 374 34.70 -2.24 23.91
N ASN A 375 35.88 -2.21 23.27
CA ASN A 375 36.08 -2.90 22.01
C ASN A 375 36.26 -4.42 22.17
N PHE A 376 36.81 -4.88 23.28
CA PHE A 376 37.05 -6.32 23.54
C PHE A 376 35.75 -7.02 24.03
N GLU A 377 34.93 -6.38 24.85
CA GLU A 377 33.64 -6.93 25.28
C GLU A 377 32.61 -7.00 24.13
N ASN A 378 32.61 -6.01 23.24
CA ASN A 378 31.77 -6.04 22.04
C ASN A 378 32.17 -7.16 21.06
N VAL A 379 33.44 -7.52 20.99
CA VAL A 379 33.91 -8.69 20.22
C VAL A 379 33.49 -9.97 20.91
N SER A 380 33.56 -10.06 22.24
CA SER A 380 33.11 -11.22 23.00
C SER A 380 31.61 -11.40 22.96
N LYS A 381 30.82 -10.31 23.06
CA LYS A 381 29.35 -10.34 22.85
C LYS A 381 28.98 -10.71 21.42
N ARG A 382 29.76 -10.25 20.40
CA ARG A 382 29.57 -10.67 19.01
C ARG A 382 29.79 -12.17 18.80
N VAL A 383 30.80 -12.75 19.44
CA VAL A 383 31.07 -14.19 19.40
C VAL A 383 29.98 -14.99 20.12
N TYR A 384 29.46 -14.48 21.23
CA TYR A 384 28.42 -15.14 22.01
C TYR A 384 27.07 -15.17 21.26
N VAL A 385 26.71 -14.09 20.56
CA VAL A 385 25.51 -14.05 19.71
C VAL A 385 25.67 -14.96 18.49
N ALA A 386 26.87 -15.07 17.94
CA ALA A 386 27.16 -16.01 16.83
C ALA A 386 27.02 -17.48 17.25
N GLU A 387 27.34 -17.81 18.49
CA GLU A 387 27.14 -19.17 19.04
C GLU A 387 25.67 -19.49 19.30
N GLN A 388 24.85 -18.51 19.66
CA GLN A 388 23.42 -18.68 19.84
C GLN A 388 22.64 -18.88 18.50
N LEU A 389 23.19 -18.45 17.39
CA LEU A 389 22.62 -18.65 16.04
C LEU A 389 23.16 -19.88 15.33
N LYS A 390 23.73 -20.88 16.02
CA LYS A 390 23.96 -22.20 15.44
C LYS A 390 22.63 -22.87 15.10
N VAL A 391 22.16 -22.62 13.90
CA VAL A 391 20.94 -23.18 13.36
C VAL A 391 21.21 -24.63 12.96
N GLU A 392 20.65 -25.59 13.72
CA GLU A 392 20.64 -27.00 13.34
C GLU A 392 19.34 -27.30 12.59
N TYR A 393 19.40 -27.58 11.28
CA TYR A 393 18.25 -27.84 10.38
C TYR A 393 17.92 -29.34 10.24
N LYS A 394 18.27 -30.16 11.21
CA LYS A 394 18.07 -31.62 11.15
C LYS A 394 16.62 -32.07 11.34
N ASP A 395 15.80 -31.30 12.01
CA ASP A 395 14.39 -31.58 12.28
C ASP A 395 13.50 -30.48 11.68
N PHE A 396 12.47 -30.91 10.91
CA PHE A 396 11.50 -30.00 10.30
C PHE A 396 10.83 -29.04 11.31
N LYS A 397 10.36 -29.59 12.44
CA LYS A 397 9.67 -28.76 13.46
C LYS A 397 10.58 -27.72 14.08
N GLN A 398 11.81 -28.07 14.37
CA GLN A 398 12.80 -27.14 14.89
C GLN A 398 13.14 -26.06 13.86
N THR A 399 13.36 -26.43 12.60
CA THR A 399 13.69 -25.51 11.53
C THR A 399 12.56 -24.50 11.26
N ILE A 400 11.30 -24.96 11.24
CA ILE A 400 10.16 -24.06 11.03
C ILE A 400 9.93 -23.13 12.23
N THR A 401 10.16 -23.61 13.48
CA THR A 401 10.07 -22.77 14.67
C THR A 401 11.12 -21.65 14.64
N GLN A 402 12.35 -21.96 14.30
CA GLN A 402 13.42 -20.97 14.13
C GLN A 402 13.11 -19.98 13.00
N ALA A 403 12.48 -20.42 11.90
CA ALA A 403 12.03 -19.52 10.84
C ALA A 403 11.01 -18.51 11.37
N VAL A 404 10.02 -18.98 12.15
CA VAL A 404 9.00 -18.11 12.77
C VAL A 404 9.62 -17.13 13.75
N GLU A 405 10.57 -17.56 14.59
CA GLU A 405 11.28 -16.68 15.52
C GLU A 405 12.07 -15.58 14.78
N CYS A 406 12.85 -15.95 13.77
CA CYS A 406 13.61 -14.99 12.95
C CYS A 406 12.68 -13.97 12.26
N LEU A 407 11.58 -14.43 11.66
CA LEU A 407 10.62 -13.56 11.00
C LEU A 407 9.88 -12.66 12.00
N THR A 408 9.57 -13.15 13.20
CA THR A 408 8.94 -12.34 14.26
C THR A 408 9.87 -11.22 14.71
N GLN A 409 11.15 -11.52 14.94
CA GLN A 409 12.16 -10.50 15.26
C GLN A 409 12.37 -9.53 14.11
N CYS A 410 12.31 -10.01 12.87
CA CYS A 410 12.32 -9.17 11.68
C CYS A 410 11.20 -8.14 11.70
N VAL A 411 9.95 -8.59 11.93
CA VAL A 411 8.77 -7.71 12.00
C VAL A 411 8.91 -6.68 13.13
N GLN A 412 9.34 -7.09 14.33
CA GLN A 412 9.53 -6.18 15.46
C GLN A 412 10.56 -5.08 15.15
N LEU A 413 11.71 -5.47 14.59
CA LEU A 413 12.77 -4.52 14.23
C LEU A 413 12.33 -3.60 13.09
N ALA A 414 11.64 -4.14 12.09
CA ALA A 414 11.17 -3.39 10.94
C ALA A 414 10.04 -2.40 11.31
N LEU A 415 9.11 -2.78 12.20
CA LEU A 415 8.07 -1.89 12.74
C LEU A 415 8.68 -0.74 13.55
N LYS A 416 9.65 -1.02 14.42
CA LYS A 416 10.33 0.02 15.21
C LYS A 416 11.00 1.10 14.33
N ASN A 417 11.46 0.72 13.15
CA ASN A 417 12.15 1.61 12.20
C ASN A 417 11.31 1.97 10.97
N GLU A 418 10.03 1.57 10.91
CA GLU A 418 9.08 1.86 9.84
C GLU A 418 9.55 1.40 8.43
N TYR A 419 10.15 0.20 8.34
CA TYR A 419 10.56 -0.42 7.07
C TYR A 419 9.40 -1.23 6.47
N ASN A 420 8.44 -0.54 5.86
CA ASN A 420 7.20 -1.16 5.36
C ASN A 420 7.41 -2.24 4.30
N ASP A 421 8.47 -2.16 3.52
CA ASP A 421 8.87 -3.18 2.54
C ASP A 421 9.21 -4.52 3.21
N ILE A 422 10.02 -4.46 4.28
CA ILE A 422 10.41 -5.64 5.06
C ILE A 422 9.24 -6.18 5.88
N VAL A 423 8.44 -5.27 6.51
CA VAL A 423 7.23 -5.65 7.27
C VAL A 423 6.26 -6.43 6.38
N SER A 424 6.00 -5.94 5.17
CA SER A 424 5.10 -6.58 4.21
C SER A 424 5.53 -8.01 3.90
N GLU A 425 6.79 -8.22 3.56
CA GLU A 425 7.31 -9.52 3.15
C GLU A 425 7.40 -10.51 4.32
N ALA A 426 7.87 -10.05 5.49
CA ALA A 426 7.96 -10.88 6.69
C ALA A 426 6.57 -11.28 7.22
N SER A 427 5.60 -10.37 7.20
CA SER A 427 4.22 -10.64 7.63
C SER A 427 3.52 -11.63 6.71
N TYR A 428 3.73 -11.52 5.39
CA TYR A 428 3.24 -12.49 4.42
C TYR A 428 3.78 -13.90 4.70
N LEU A 429 5.08 -14.03 4.95
CA LEU A 429 5.72 -15.32 5.24
C LEU A 429 5.23 -15.93 6.57
N LEU A 430 5.10 -15.10 7.61
CA LEU A 430 4.56 -15.55 8.90
C LEU A 430 3.12 -16.04 8.78
N MET A 431 2.28 -15.29 8.07
CA MET A 431 0.91 -15.70 7.76
C MET A 431 0.87 -17.05 7.04
N ASP A 432 1.72 -17.21 6.02
CA ASP A 432 1.74 -18.44 5.19
C ASP A 432 2.29 -19.65 5.96
N ILE A 433 3.26 -19.48 6.86
CA ILE A 433 3.80 -20.55 7.72
C ILE A 433 2.80 -20.93 8.82
N ILE A 434 2.24 -19.94 9.53
CA ILE A 434 1.34 -20.18 10.66
C ILE A 434 0.01 -20.74 10.15
N GLY A 435 -0.52 -20.19 9.04
CA GLY A 435 -1.71 -20.69 8.38
C GLY A 435 -2.89 -20.84 9.36
N ARG A 436 -3.45 -22.05 9.42
CA ARG A 436 -4.58 -22.40 10.27
C ARG A 436 -4.22 -22.92 11.65
N HIS A 437 -2.93 -23.10 11.95
CA HIS A 437 -2.50 -23.55 13.27
C HIS A 437 -2.86 -22.53 14.37
N ASP A 438 -2.72 -21.24 14.07
CA ASP A 438 -3.19 -20.14 14.89
C ASP A 438 -3.88 -19.07 14.03
N ILE A 439 -5.20 -19.20 13.92
CA ILE A 439 -6.03 -18.37 13.05
C ILE A 439 -5.97 -16.90 13.48
N ALA A 440 -5.97 -16.61 14.76
CA ALA A 440 -5.96 -15.22 15.26
C ALA A 440 -4.65 -14.51 14.91
N THR A 441 -3.52 -15.16 15.14
CA THR A 441 -2.20 -14.63 14.82
C THR A 441 -2.01 -14.52 13.30
N SER A 442 -2.43 -15.53 12.54
CA SER A 442 -2.34 -15.53 11.07
C SER A 442 -3.20 -14.42 10.45
N SER A 443 -4.44 -14.23 10.92
CA SER A 443 -5.33 -13.14 10.47
C SER A 443 -4.74 -11.76 10.78
N SER A 444 -4.07 -11.61 11.92
CA SER A 444 -3.38 -10.39 12.30
C SER A 444 -2.18 -10.10 11.38
N TYR A 445 -1.39 -11.12 11.02
CA TYR A 445 -0.31 -10.96 10.05
C TYR A 445 -0.82 -10.69 8.64
N LEU A 446 -1.97 -11.24 8.23
CA LEU A 446 -2.61 -10.85 6.96
C LEU A 446 -3.01 -9.37 6.98
N ALA A 447 -3.59 -8.87 8.06
CA ALA A 447 -3.92 -7.46 8.19
C ALA A 447 -2.67 -6.57 8.21
N LEU A 448 -1.58 -7.01 8.82
CA LEU A 448 -0.31 -6.28 8.80
C LEU A 448 0.33 -6.28 7.40
N TYR A 449 0.28 -7.40 6.69
CA TYR A 449 0.68 -7.50 5.28
C TYR A 449 -0.13 -6.55 4.39
N GLN A 450 -1.46 -6.54 4.55
CA GLN A 450 -2.35 -5.64 3.82
C GLN A 450 -2.04 -4.17 4.13
N SER A 451 -1.89 -3.81 5.41
CA SER A 451 -1.59 -2.43 5.82
C SER A 451 -0.25 -1.94 5.30
N SER A 452 0.80 -2.76 5.36
CA SER A 452 2.14 -2.39 4.88
C SER A 452 2.20 -2.32 3.35
N SER A 453 1.51 -3.21 2.66
CA SER A 453 1.37 -3.17 1.20
C SER A 453 0.59 -1.92 0.74
N MET A 454 -0.53 -1.61 1.40
CA MET A 454 -1.31 -0.42 1.11
C MET A 454 -0.54 0.87 1.44
N ALA A 455 0.22 0.91 2.53
CA ALA A 455 1.07 2.05 2.84
C ALA A 455 2.11 2.30 1.73
N GLN A 456 2.70 1.26 1.13
CA GLN A 456 3.58 1.38 -0.02
C GLN A 456 2.85 1.92 -1.26
N THR A 457 1.63 1.43 -1.54
CA THR A 457 0.80 1.92 -2.64
C THR A 457 0.46 3.41 -2.47
N LEU A 458 0.02 3.81 -1.29
CA LEU A 458 -0.30 5.20 -0.99
C LEU A 458 0.93 6.11 -0.99
N HIS A 459 2.07 5.61 -0.54
CA HIS A 459 3.35 6.30 -0.66
C HIS A 459 3.71 6.56 -2.14
N SER A 460 3.56 5.54 -2.98
CA SER A 460 3.74 5.68 -4.44
C SER A 460 2.73 6.65 -5.07
N LEU A 461 1.51 6.73 -4.55
CA LEU A 461 0.50 7.72 -4.98
C LEU A 461 0.98 9.14 -4.67
N VAL A 462 1.49 9.40 -3.46
CA VAL A 462 2.05 10.70 -3.06
C VAL A 462 3.24 11.08 -3.93
N ASP A 463 4.15 10.14 -4.23
CA ASP A 463 5.31 10.39 -5.09
C ASP A 463 4.92 10.78 -6.54
N ARG A 464 3.76 10.33 -7.02
CA ARG A 464 3.25 10.69 -8.35
C ARG A 464 2.62 12.07 -8.42
N ILE A 465 2.17 12.61 -7.29
CA ILE A 465 1.60 13.96 -7.22
C ILE A 465 2.74 14.97 -7.27
N GLN A 466 3.15 15.39 -8.46
CA GLN A 466 4.19 16.39 -8.65
C GLN A 466 3.66 17.77 -8.29
N THR A 467 4.35 18.46 -7.41
CA THR A 467 3.98 19.81 -7.00
C THR A 467 5.19 20.69 -6.76
N ASP A 468 5.04 21.97 -7.03
CA ASP A 468 6.01 23.01 -6.64
C ASP A 468 5.90 23.40 -5.14
N SER A 469 5.07 22.70 -4.36
CA SER A 469 4.67 23.07 -3.00
C SER A 469 5.12 22.08 -1.90
N SER A 470 4.44 22.11 -0.77
CA SER A 470 4.74 21.36 0.45
C SER A 470 4.80 19.83 0.31
N LEU A 471 4.19 19.25 -0.74
CA LEU A 471 4.27 17.81 -0.99
C LEU A 471 5.59 17.36 -1.61
N SER A 472 6.17 18.16 -2.49
CA SER A 472 7.53 17.89 -2.95
C SER A 472 8.49 17.90 -1.76
N ARG A 473 8.22 18.76 -0.74
CA ARG A 473 8.93 18.72 0.54
C ARG A 473 8.71 17.41 1.29
N LEU A 474 7.46 16.97 1.43
CA LEU A 474 7.15 15.70 2.09
C LEU A 474 7.83 14.54 1.35
N ALA A 475 7.66 14.42 0.04
CA ALA A 475 8.28 13.39 -0.78
C ALA A 475 9.83 13.44 -0.69
N ALA A 476 10.42 14.63 -0.72
CA ALA A 476 11.86 14.82 -0.58
C ALA A 476 12.36 14.40 0.82
N VAL A 477 11.64 14.75 1.89
CA VAL A 477 11.99 14.35 3.27
C VAL A 477 11.82 12.84 3.46
N MET A 478 10.75 12.23 2.93
CA MET A 478 10.55 10.77 2.95
C MET A 478 11.69 10.05 2.22
N LYS A 479 12.03 10.49 1.02
CA LYS A 479 13.14 9.93 0.24
C LYS A 479 14.49 10.11 0.92
N GLN A 480 14.72 11.27 1.54
CA GLN A 480 15.94 11.53 2.33
C GLN A 480 16.02 10.60 3.54
N ARG A 481 14.92 10.40 4.26
CA ARG A 481 14.85 9.44 5.38
C ARG A 481 15.20 8.02 4.92
N ASP A 482 14.60 7.55 3.82
CA ASP A 482 14.87 6.21 3.30
C ASP A 482 16.33 6.02 2.88
N ILE A 483 16.92 7.05 2.28
CA ILE A 483 18.37 7.03 1.94
C ILE A 483 19.21 6.97 3.21
N LEU A 484 18.88 7.76 4.24
CA LEU A 484 19.63 7.78 5.49
C LEU A 484 19.46 6.50 6.29
N ALA A 485 18.24 5.93 6.33
CA ALA A 485 17.96 4.67 7.00
C ALA A 485 18.75 3.48 6.43
N LYS A 486 19.08 3.54 5.14
CA LYS A 486 19.87 2.53 4.43
C LYS A 486 21.39 2.76 4.51
N LYS A 487 21.85 3.87 5.12
CA LYS A 487 23.27 4.20 5.31
C LYS A 487 23.77 3.77 6.69
N PHE A 488 25.10 3.78 6.86
CA PHE A 488 25.74 3.52 8.15
C PHE A 488 25.41 4.62 9.16
N LEU A 489 24.86 4.24 10.34
CA LEU A 489 24.47 5.15 11.41
C LEU A 489 25.60 5.44 12.42
N HIS A 490 26.82 4.98 12.18
CA HIS A 490 27.95 5.17 13.10
C HIS A 490 28.35 6.62 13.35
N GLN A 491 27.92 7.54 12.49
CA GLN A 491 28.18 8.96 12.71
C GLN A 491 27.02 9.56 13.48
N GLU A 492 27.28 10.16 14.63
CA GLU A 492 26.28 10.91 15.43
C GLU A 492 25.49 11.92 14.58
N THR A 493 26.17 12.53 13.60
CA THR A 493 25.57 13.45 12.63
C THR A 493 24.47 12.81 11.78
N VAL A 494 24.65 11.57 11.32
CA VAL A 494 23.65 10.86 10.53
C VAL A 494 22.47 10.46 11.40
N SER A 495 22.71 10.02 12.62
CA SER A 495 21.68 9.69 13.60
C SER A 495 20.84 10.92 13.95
N SER A 496 21.47 12.07 14.20
CA SER A 496 20.75 13.33 14.51
C SER A 496 19.93 13.84 13.33
N VAL A 497 20.45 13.73 12.09
CA VAL A 497 19.73 14.11 10.88
C VAL A 497 18.56 13.16 10.64
N LEU A 498 18.72 11.86 10.87
CA LEU A 498 17.62 10.90 10.77
C LEU A 498 16.52 11.20 11.79
N ALA A 499 16.87 11.49 13.04
CA ALA A 499 15.91 11.87 14.08
C ALA A 499 15.17 13.17 13.71
N SER A 500 15.91 14.18 13.24
CA SER A 500 15.31 15.44 12.77
C SER A 500 14.38 15.25 11.56
N THR A 501 14.76 14.41 10.57
CA THR A 501 13.89 14.12 9.43
C THR A 501 12.63 13.35 9.86
N THR A 502 12.73 12.42 10.79
CA THR A 502 11.59 11.68 11.34
C THR A 502 10.65 12.61 12.11
N GLN A 503 11.20 13.55 12.89
CA GLN A 503 10.42 14.57 13.58
C GLN A 503 9.66 15.46 12.58
N THR A 504 10.34 15.94 11.54
CA THR A 504 9.72 16.76 10.49
C THR A 504 8.61 16.00 9.76
N LEU A 505 8.80 14.69 9.46
CA LEU A 505 7.76 13.85 8.89
C LEU A 505 6.55 13.73 9.81
N GLY A 506 6.76 13.64 11.12
CA GLY A 506 5.70 13.59 12.12
C GLY A 506 4.78 14.82 12.15
N GLU A 507 5.20 15.95 11.59
CA GLU A 507 4.36 17.15 11.43
C GLU A 507 3.32 17.01 10.30
N PHE A 508 3.54 16.09 9.33
CA PHE A 508 2.63 15.85 8.22
C PHE A 508 1.58 14.78 8.56
N GLU A 509 0.31 15.12 8.43
CA GLU A 509 -0.78 14.18 8.68
C GLU A 509 -0.71 12.94 7.78
N ALA A 510 -0.37 13.13 6.50
CA ALA A 510 -0.19 12.02 5.55
C ALA A 510 0.81 10.98 6.07
N TRP A 511 1.93 11.43 6.67
CA TRP A 511 2.91 10.52 7.26
C TRP A 511 2.37 9.78 8.47
N ARG A 512 1.67 10.46 9.38
CA ARG A 512 1.08 9.85 10.57
C ARG A 512 0.11 8.72 10.20
N ARG A 513 -0.63 8.88 9.10
CA ARG A 513 -1.57 7.87 8.60
C ARG A 513 -0.89 6.70 7.89
N LEU A 514 0.26 6.93 7.27
CA LEU A 514 1.04 5.91 6.56
C LEU A 514 2.00 5.12 7.47
N ALA A 515 2.45 5.72 8.57
CA ALA A 515 3.42 5.09 9.47
C ALA A 515 2.78 3.95 10.27
N ILE A 516 3.35 2.76 10.14
CA ILE A 516 2.90 1.56 10.87
C ILE A 516 3.85 1.34 12.05
N SER A 517 3.43 1.75 13.24
CA SER A 517 4.24 1.71 14.47
C SER A 517 3.82 0.64 15.47
N LYS A 518 2.58 0.13 15.35
CA LYS A 518 2.01 -0.84 16.28
C LYS A 518 1.75 -2.18 15.61
N ASN A 519 1.88 -3.24 16.39
CA ASN A 519 1.44 -4.56 15.96
C ASN A 519 -0.11 -4.57 15.84
N HIS A 520 -0.63 -5.21 14.81
CA HIS A 520 -2.07 -5.26 14.54
C HIS A 520 -2.88 -6.01 15.61
N LEU A 521 -2.28 -6.95 16.34
CA LEU A 521 -2.90 -7.54 17.53
C LEU A 521 -3.17 -6.51 18.63
N GLU A 522 -2.33 -5.49 18.79
CA GLU A 522 -2.55 -4.39 19.72
C GLU A 522 -3.65 -3.45 19.25
N ILE A 523 -3.61 -3.10 17.96
CA ILE A 523 -4.64 -2.27 17.33
C ILE A 523 -6.04 -2.89 17.49
N LEU A 524 -6.17 -4.20 17.27
CA LEU A 524 -7.45 -4.90 17.43
C LEU A 524 -8.01 -4.85 18.86
N LYS A 525 -7.17 -4.70 19.88
CA LYS A 525 -7.62 -4.50 21.26
C LYS A 525 -8.26 -3.13 21.50
N GLU A 526 -7.81 -2.12 20.76
CA GLU A 526 -8.26 -0.74 20.89
C GLU A 526 -9.57 -0.48 20.13
N LEU A 527 -9.81 -1.17 19.01
CA LEU A 527 -10.98 -0.97 18.15
C LEU A 527 -12.28 -1.54 18.75
N PRO A 528 -13.44 -1.00 18.36
CA PRO A 528 -14.73 -1.52 18.80
C PRO A 528 -14.98 -2.92 18.25
N SER A 529 -15.49 -3.82 19.09
CA SER A 529 -15.74 -5.23 18.75
C SER A 529 -17.21 -5.61 18.64
N LEU A 530 -18.12 -4.81 19.18
CA LEU A 530 -19.54 -5.16 19.24
C LEU A 530 -20.23 -4.84 17.91
N GLY A 531 -20.73 -5.89 17.22
CA GLY A 531 -21.51 -5.76 16.00
C GLY A 531 -20.71 -5.40 14.75
N THR A 532 -19.38 -5.24 14.84
CA THR A 532 -18.53 -4.91 13.69
C THR A 532 -17.69 -6.10 13.26
N MET A 533 -17.71 -6.39 11.98
CA MET A 533 -16.81 -7.35 11.32
C MET A 533 -15.77 -6.59 10.50
N TYR A 534 -14.49 -6.87 10.78
CA TYR A 534 -13.38 -6.40 9.97
C TYR A 534 -12.99 -7.51 8.99
N LEU A 535 -13.22 -7.26 7.70
CA LEU A 535 -12.93 -8.20 6.62
C LEU A 535 -11.68 -7.75 5.87
N VAL A 536 -10.67 -8.61 5.82
CA VAL A 536 -9.44 -8.37 5.04
C VAL A 536 -9.49 -9.23 3.79
N LEU A 537 -9.28 -8.62 2.62
CA LEU A 537 -9.17 -9.27 1.31
C LEU A 537 -7.85 -8.85 0.67
N GLN A 538 -6.93 -9.79 0.46
CA GLN A 538 -5.59 -9.46 0.00
C GLN A 538 -5.03 -10.51 -0.95
N HIS A 539 -4.49 -10.08 -2.09
CA HIS A 539 -3.73 -10.95 -2.98
C HIS A 539 -2.30 -11.17 -2.47
N SER A 540 -1.74 -12.34 -2.82
CA SER A 540 -0.30 -12.55 -2.72
C SER A 540 0.45 -11.59 -3.65
N LYS A 541 1.74 -11.36 -3.42
CA LYS A 541 2.57 -10.44 -4.20
C LYS A 541 2.59 -10.78 -5.70
N ASP A 542 2.57 -12.07 -6.04
CA ASP A 542 2.49 -12.61 -7.40
C ASP A 542 1.05 -12.75 -7.93
N ARG A 543 0.04 -12.43 -7.11
CA ARG A 543 -1.39 -12.58 -7.40
C ARG A 543 -1.82 -13.99 -7.80
N SER A 544 -1.10 -15.00 -7.34
CA SER A 544 -1.47 -16.41 -7.53
C SER A 544 -2.46 -16.92 -6.50
N TYR A 545 -2.55 -16.25 -5.35
CA TYR A 545 -3.47 -16.56 -4.26
C TYR A 545 -4.25 -15.33 -3.83
N LEU A 546 -5.51 -15.56 -3.47
CA LEU A 546 -6.36 -14.59 -2.77
C LEU A 546 -6.57 -15.09 -1.35
N TYR A 547 -6.31 -14.25 -0.38
CA TYR A 547 -6.53 -14.47 1.03
C TYR A 547 -7.73 -13.67 1.51
N ALA A 548 -8.53 -14.26 2.38
CA ALA A 548 -9.60 -13.57 3.07
C ALA A 548 -9.57 -13.92 4.55
N ALA A 549 -9.74 -12.93 5.43
CA ALA A 549 -9.79 -13.15 6.86
C ALA A 549 -10.81 -12.23 7.52
N THR A 550 -11.43 -12.72 8.59
CA THR A 550 -12.14 -11.91 9.55
C THR A 550 -11.27 -11.72 10.79
N LEU A 551 -11.21 -10.47 11.27
CA LEU A 551 -10.42 -10.13 12.44
C LEU A 551 -11.31 -10.14 13.68
N ASP A 552 -10.85 -10.77 14.75
CA ASP A 552 -11.54 -10.80 16.05
C ASP A 552 -10.68 -10.16 17.14
N LYS A 553 -11.33 -9.52 18.10
CA LYS A 553 -10.67 -8.94 19.26
C LYS A 553 -10.14 -10.06 20.15
N PRO A 554 -8.84 -10.08 20.50
CA PRO A 554 -8.32 -11.07 21.43
C PRO A 554 -9.03 -10.92 22.78
N ARG A 555 -9.66 -11.99 23.28
CA ARG A 555 -10.36 -12.00 24.55
C ARG A 555 -9.34 -11.77 25.67
N SER A 556 -9.48 -10.68 26.42
CA SER A 556 -8.78 -10.48 27.67
C SER A 556 -9.13 -11.67 28.59
N GLY A 557 -8.11 -12.42 29.02
CA GLY A 557 -8.26 -13.68 29.73
C GLY A 557 -9.32 -13.60 30.82
N VAL A 558 -10.30 -14.45 30.70
CA VAL A 558 -11.28 -14.67 31.75
C VAL A 558 -10.50 -15.23 32.93
N SER A 559 -10.31 -14.40 33.96
CA SER A 559 -9.87 -14.87 35.25
C SER A 559 -10.77 -16.03 35.70
N SER A 560 -10.17 -17.11 36.17
CA SER A 560 -10.80 -18.33 36.65
C SER A 560 -11.82 -18.04 37.76
N ALA A 561 -13.03 -17.64 37.38
CA ALA A 561 -14.18 -17.62 38.27
C ALA A 561 -14.89 -18.95 38.12
N LYS A 562 -15.06 -19.66 39.26
CA LYS A 562 -15.77 -20.93 39.37
C LYS A 562 -17.14 -20.90 38.67
N PRO A 563 -17.55 -21.96 37.98
CA PRO A 563 -18.80 -21.97 37.20
C PRO A 563 -20.02 -21.97 38.15
N GLY A 564 -20.63 -20.80 38.29
CA GLY A 564 -21.99 -20.68 38.87
C GLY A 564 -23.04 -20.82 37.75
N LYS A 565 -24.02 -21.65 37.98
CA LYS A 565 -24.99 -22.18 37.03
C LYS A 565 -25.98 -21.18 36.33
N GLN A 566 -25.74 -19.88 36.29
CA GLN A 566 -26.74 -18.92 35.78
C GLN A 566 -26.23 -17.88 34.75
N ALA A 567 -25.02 -18.01 34.18
CA ALA A 567 -24.49 -17.06 33.22
C ALA A 567 -24.55 -17.53 31.76
N ALA A 568 -25.37 -18.55 31.42
CA ALA A 568 -25.31 -19.18 30.10
C ALA A 568 -26.29 -18.57 29.06
N ALA A 569 -27.00 -17.48 29.35
CA ALA A 569 -28.09 -17.01 28.48
C ALA A 569 -27.79 -15.72 27.69
N ASN A 570 -26.67 -15.00 27.93
CA ASN A 570 -26.35 -13.72 27.28
C ASN A 570 -24.91 -13.59 26.81
N ALA A 571 -24.21 -14.68 26.51
CA ALA A 571 -22.96 -14.57 25.77
C ALA A 571 -23.28 -14.33 24.27
N VAL A 572 -23.36 -13.07 23.87
CA VAL A 572 -23.25 -12.71 22.46
C VAL A 572 -21.87 -13.18 21.99
N THR A 573 -21.84 -14.30 21.28
CA THR A 573 -20.62 -14.87 20.74
C THR A 573 -20.17 -13.96 19.60
N SER A 574 -19.13 -13.15 19.83
CA SER A 574 -18.43 -12.46 18.75
C SER A 574 -17.97 -13.47 17.67
N PRO A 575 -18.00 -13.10 16.40
CA PRO A 575 -17.54 -13.99 15.32
C PRO A 575 -16.08 -14.39 15.58
N LYS A 576 -15.80 -15.68 15.45
CA LYS A 576 -14.42 -16.18 15.58
C LYS A 576 -13.59 -15.66 14.43
N ALA A 577 -12.32 -15.33 14.67
CA ALA A 577 -11.37 -15.04 13.62
C ALA A 577 -11.29 -16.23 12.63
N LEU A 578 -11.30 -15.93 11.37
CA LEU A 578 -11.27 -16.91 10.28
C LEU A 578 -10.25 -16.46 9.26
N ILE A 579 -9.56 -17.42 8.65
CA ILE A 579 -8.67 -17.16 7.53
C ILE A 579 -8.83 -18.26 6.48
N CYS A 580 -8.88 -17.87 5.23
CA CYS A 580 -8.93 -18.79 4.11
C CYS A 580 -8.09 -18.29 2.92
N ARG A 581 -7.75 -19.20 2.04
CA ARG A 581 -6.94 -18.96 0.85
C ARG A 581 -7.58 -19.68 -0.35
N SER A 582 -7.59 -19.01 -1.49
CA SER A 582 -7.95 -19.59 -2.77
C SER A 582 -6.87 -19.32 -3.82
N LYS A 583 -6.64 -20.29 -4.70
CA LYS A 583 -5.77 -20.11 -5.84
C LYS A 583 -6.50 -19.36 -6.94
N VAL A 584 -5.92 -18.29 -7.44
CA VAL A 584 -6.47 -17.42 -8.49
C VAL A 584 -5.47 -17.26 -9.63
N LYS A 585 -5.96 -16.86 -10.81
CA LYS A 585 -5.09 -16.55 -11.94
C LYS A 585 -4.87 -15.04 -12.00
N PRO A 586 -3.61 -14.56 -12.04
CA PRO A 586 -3.31 -13.13 -12.08
C PRO A 586 -4.02 -12.38 -13.20
N GLY A 587 -4.21 -13.00 -14.38
CA GLY A 587 -4.91 -12.39 -15.52
C GLY A 587 -6.41 -12.19 -15.33
N ASP A 588 -7.07 -12.93 -14.44
CA ASP A 588 -8.53 -12.81 -14.26
C ASP A 588 -8.89 -11.52 -13.52
N MET A 589 -8.06 -11.07 -12.58
CA MET A 589 -8.22 -9.78 -11.92
C MET A 589 -8.08 -8.60 -12.90
N ASN A 590 -7.10 -8.66 -13.79
CA ASN A 590 -6.92 -7.64 -14.83
C ASN A 590 -8.15 -7.57 -15.76
N LYS A 591 -8.73 -8.71 -16.15
CA LYS A 591 -9.96 -8.75 -16.97
C LYS A 591 -11.16 -8.14 -16.25
N LEU A 592 -11.29 -8.37 -14.94
CA LEU A 592 -12.36 -7.75 -14.15
C LEU A 592 -12.22 -6.22 -14.13
N LEU A 593 -11.01 -5.70 -13.89
CA LEU A 593 -10.74 -4.26 -13.93
C LEU A 593 -11.03 -3.67 -15.30
N GLU A 594 -10.56 -4.29 -16.39
CA GLU A 594 -10.83 -3.84 -17.76
C GLU A 594 -12.33 -3.84 -18.09
N THR A 595 -13.05 -4.87 -17.63
CA THR A 595 -14.50 -4.98 -17.87
C THR A 595 -15.26 -3.88 -17.11
N PHE A 596 -14.84 -3.57 -15.88
CA PHE A 596 -15.43 -2.49 -15.09
C PHE A 596 -15.14 -1.11 -15.68
N GLU A 597 -13.92 -0.84 -16.12
CA GLU A 597 -13.57 0.42 -16.79
C GLU A 597 -14.34 0.60 -18.10
N ARG A 598 -14.53 -0.48 -18.84
CA ARG A 598 -15.38 -0.45 -20.05
C ARG A 598 -16.82 -0.10 -19.72
N PHE A 599 -17.39 -0.71 -18.67
CA PHE A 599 -18.73 -0.37 -18.18
C PHE A 599 -18.83 1.12 -17.81
N ARG A 600 -17.88 1.65 -17.05
CA ARG A 600 -17.85 3.06 -16.64
C ARG A 600 -17.82 4.00 -17.85
N SER A 601 -16.99 3.68 -18.84
CA SER A 601 -16.86 4.46 -20.09
C SER A 601 -18.15 4.42 -20.92
N GLU A 602 -18.78 3.26 -21.07
CA GLU A 602 -20.04 3.11 -21.80
C GLU A 602 -21.20 3.83 -21.10
N GLN A 603 -21.25 3.77 -19.78
CA GLN A 603 -22.24 4.47 -18.98
C GLN A 603 -22.10 6.00 -19.13
N LEU A 604 -20.86 6.52 -19.06
CA LEU A 604 -20.59 7.93 -19.30
C LEU A 604 -21.04 8.35 -20.71
N ALA A 605 -20.68 7.58 -21.72
CA ALA A 605 -21.09 7.86 -23.11
C ALA A 605 -22.61 7.90 -23.28
N GLU A 606 -23.33 6.98 -22.61
CA GLU A 606 -24.80 6.97 -22.67
C GLU A 606 -25.42 8.18 -21.94
N LEU A 607 -24.89 8.59 -20.79
CA LEU A 607 -25.34 9.80 -20.08
C LEU A 607 -25.14 11.06 -20.93
N ILE A 608 -24.00 11.20 -21.59
CA ILE A 608 -23.73 12.32 -22.51
C ILE A 608 -24.72 12.30 -23.68
N ARG A 609 -24.97 11.12 -24.26
CA ARG A 609 -25.96 10.97 -25.35
C ARG A 609 -27.37 11.38 -24.89
N GLN A 610 -27.80 10.95 -23.69
CA GLN A 610 -29.11 11.31 -23.14
C GLN A 610 -29.25 12.81 -22.91
N ASN A 611 -28.19 13.46 -22.34
CA ASN A 611 -28.18 14.90 -22.13
C ASN A 611 -28.25 15.66 -23.46
N TYR A 612 -27.51 15.20 -24.49
CA TYR A 612 -27.56 15.79 -25.83
C TYR A 612 -28.97 15.68 -26.46
N LEU A 613 -29.61 14.49 -26.39
CA LEU A 613 -30.94 14.27 -26.90
C LEU A 613 -32.01 15.14 -26.21
N ARG A 614 -31.94 15.25 -24.86
CA ARG A 614 -32.85 16.09 -24.08
C ARG A 614 -32.74 17.55 -24.51
N ARG A 615 -31.54 18.08 -24.62
CA ARG A 615 -31.29 19.46 -25.07
C ARG A 615 -31.80 19.72 -26.49
N HIS A 616 -31.59 18.76 -27.39
CA HIS A 616 -32.07 18.88 -28.78
C HIS A 616 -33.62 18.94 -28.79
N VAL A 617 -34.30 18.19 -27.95
CA VAL A 617 -35.76 18.25 -27.81
C VAL A 617 -36.22 19.60 -27.25
N GLU A 618 -35.55 20.12 -26.20
CA GLU A 618 -35.84 21.40 -25.57
C GLU A 618 -35.64 22.57 -26.54
N VAL A 619 -34.55 22.61 -27.30
CA VAL A 619 -34.25 23.64 -28.31
C VAL A 619 -35.28 23.56 -29.42
N THR A 620 -35.65 22.37 -29.88
CA THR A 620 -36.65 22.19 -30.95
C THR A 620 -38.05 22.64 -30.44
N GLN A 621 -38.40 22.34 -29.21
CA GLN A 621 -39.64 22.80 -28.60
C GLN A 621 -39.66 24.34 -28.46
N SER A 622 -38.58 24.97 -27.99
CA SER A 622 -38.50 26.42 -27.83
C SER A 622 -38.56 27.19 -29.17
N MET A 623 -37.99 26.60 -30.23
CA MET A 623 -38.07 27.19 -31.59
C MET A 623 -39.47 27.02 -32.20
N LEU A 624 -40.25 26.03 -31.77
CA LEU A 624 -41.54 25.68 -32.39
C LEU A 624 -42.77 26.26 -31.68
N VAL A 625 -42.59 26.82 -30.48
CA VAL A 625 -43.62 27.66 -29.82
C VAL A 625 -43.98 28.86 -30.76
N ASN A 626 -43.15 29.20 -31.74
CA ASN A 626 -43.33 30.27 -32.69
C ASN A 626 -43.97 29.85 -34.04
N VAL A 627 -44.22 28.57 -34.30
CA VAL A 627 -44.77 28.09 -35.57
C VAL A 627 -45.86 27.06 -35.29
N GLY A 628 -47.10 27.47 -35.43
CA GLY A 628 -48.27 26.62 -35.26
C GLY A 628 -48.33 25.50 -36.31
N ASP A 629 -48.83 24.36 -35.85
CA ASP A 629 -49.26 23.18 -36.58
C ASP A 629 -48.17 22.25 -37.21
N GLU A 630 -47.95 21.17 -36.43
CA GLU A 630 -47.56 19.84 -36.92
C GLU A 630 -47.30 18.90 -35.76
N SER A 631 -48.38 18.44 -35.08
CA SER A 631 -48.28 17.74 -33.80
C SER A 631 -48.13 16.19 -33.85
N LEU A 632 -48.28 15.58 -35.05
CA LEU A 632 -48.39 14.12 -35.16
C LEU A 632 -47.08 13.38 -35.41
N ASP A 633 -46.11 13.94 -36.13
CA ASP A 633 -44.83 13.24 -36.36
C ASP A 633 -43.82 13.41 -35.24
N ARG A 634 -44.00 14.45 -34.44
CA ARG A 634 -43.12 14.75 -33.28
C ARG A 634 -43.24 13.76 -32.13
N ASN A 635 -44.48 13.30 -31.87
CA ASN A 635 -44.68 12.27 -30.83
C ASN A 635 -44.02 10.94 -31.19
N LYS A 636 -43.82 10.65 -32.47
CA LYS A 636 -43.12 9.45 -32.92
C LYS A 636 -41.60 9.53 -32.67
N ASP A 637 -40.98 10.69 -32.98
CA ASP A 637 -39.53 10.86 -32.77
C ASP A 637 -39.16 10.92 -31.28
N VAL A 638 -39.98 11.59 -30.45
CA VAL A 638 -39.78 11.60 -28.98
C VAL A 638 -40.01 10.19 -28.43
N LEU A 639 -41.08 9.48 -28.83
CA LEU A 639 -41.34 8.13 -28.42
C LEU A 639 -40.27 7.14 -28.85
N HIS A 640 -39.69 7.31 -30.07
CA HIS A 640 -38.58 6.48 -30.58
C HIS A 640 -37.31 6.74 -29.78
N ASN A 641 -37.00 7.98 -29.45
CA ASN A 641 -35.85 8.35 -28.63
C ASN A 641 -35.99 7.79 -27.21
N ASP A 642 -37.14 7.88 -26.57
CA ASP A 642 -37.40 7.31 -25.26
C ASP A 642 -37.26 5.78 -25.24
N LEU A 643 -37.71 5.08 -26.27
CA LEU A 643 -37.57 3.64 -26.41
C LEU A 643 -36.08 3.26 -26.54
N THR A 644 -35.32 3.98 -27.38
CA THR A 644 -33.86 3.72 -27.55
C THR A 644 -33.06 4.00 -26.26
N VAL A 645 -33.45 5.00 -25.48
CA VAL A 645 -32.84 5.29 -24.17
C VAL A 645 -33.10 4.14 -23.20
N LYS A 646 -34.33 3.65 -23.10
CA LYS A 646 -34.70 2.51 -22.23
C LYS A 646 -33.94 1.23 -22.64
N GLU A 647 -33.90 0.91 -23.92
CA GLU A 647 -33.16 -0.27 -24.41
C GLU A 647 -31.65 -0.21 -24.08
N ASN A 648 -31.02 0.97 -24.15
CA ASN A 648 -29.61 1.12 -23.80
C ASN A 648 -29.39 1.07 -22.28
N GLU A 649 -30.30 1.63 -21.50
CA GLU A 649 -30.27 1.49 -20.03
C GLU A 649 -30.39 0.02 -19.61
N GLU A 650 -31.31 -0.75 -20.22
CA GLU A 650 -31.41 -2.19 -19.99
C GLU A 650 -30.15 -2.95 -20.39
N LYS A 651 -29.52 -2.61 -21.52
CA LYS A 651 -28.25 -3.21 -21.94
C LYS A 651 -27.13 -2.92 -20.95
N LEU A 652 -27.04 -1.69 -20.44
CA LEU A 652 -26.04 -1.31 -19.43
C LEU A 652 -26.29 -2.05 -18.10
N GLN A 653 -27.57 -2.17 -17.70
CA GLN A 653 -27.97 -2.93 -16.51
C GLN A 653 -27.55 -4.40 -16.62
N ASN A 654 -27.81 -5.03 -17.78
CA ASN A 654 -27.42 -6.42 -18.00
C ASN A 654 -25.90 -6.62 -18.00
N LYS A 655 -25.12 -5.66 -18.54
CA LYS A 655 -23.67 -5.67 -18.48
C LYS A 655 -23.17 -5.53 -17.05
N TYR A 656 -23.75 -4.64 -16.25
CA TYR A 656 -23.40 -4.46 -14.85
C TYR A 656 -23.68 -5.73 -14.04
N VAL A 657 -24.87 -6.33 -14.17
CA VAL A 657 -25.23 -7.59 -13.51
C VAL A 657 -24.28 -8.72 -13.90
N SER A 658 -23.95 -8.84 -15.20
CA SER A 658 -22.97 -9.81 -15.67
C SER A 658 -21.58 -9.59 -15.05
N PHE A 659 -21.16 -8.34 -14.90
CA PHE A 659 -19.91 -7.99 -14.23
C PHE A 659 -19.94 -8.34 -12.74
N VAL A 660 -21.02 -8.01 -12.02
CA VAL A 660 -21.18 -8.37 -10.60
C VAL A 660 -21.13 -9.87 -10.40
N ASN A 661 -21.81 -10.65 -11.25
CA ASN A 661 -21.74 -12.12 -11.21
C ASN A 661 -20.32 -12.65 -11.46
N ALA A 662 -19.56 -12.03 -12.35
CA ALA A 662 -18.15 -12.38 -12.57
C ALA A 662 -17.28 -12.05 -11.34
N LEU A 663 -17.50 -10.93 -10.69
CA LEU A 663 -16.83 -10.53 -9.46
C LEU A 663 -17.17 -11.50 -8.31
N GLU A 664 -18.45 -11.86 -8.14
CA GLU A 664 -18.87 -12.86 -7.15
C GLU A 664 -18.25 -14.23 -7.43
N SER A 665 -18.23 -14.68 -8.67
CA SER A 665 -17.58 -15.93 -9.06
C SER A 665 -16.08 -15.93 -8.76
N TYR A 666 -15.42 -14.79 -8.92
CA TYR A 666 -14.00 -14.64 -8.60
C TYR A 666 -13.74 -14.72 -7.09
N LEU A 667 -14.58 -14.11 -6.27
CA LEU A 667 -14.45 -14.06 -4.81
C LEU A 667 -15.10 -15.24 -4.09
N SER A 668 -16.05 -15.96 -4.73
CA SER A 668 -16.86 -17.03 -4.11
C SER A 668 -16.03 -18.09 -3.38
N PRO A 669 -14.88 -18.58 -3.91
CA PRO A 669 -14.12 -19.64 -3.24
C PRO A 669 -13.62 -19.28 -1.84
N VAL A 670 -13.35 -17.97 -1.58
CA VAL A 670 -12.94 -17.49 -0.25
C VAL A 670 -14.13 -17.03 0.57
N LEU A 671 -15.14 -16.41 -0.04
CA LEU A 671 -16.33 -15.92 0.65
C LEU A 671 -17.22 -17.06 1.14
N GLU A 672 -17.42 -18.12 0.38
CA GLU A 672 -18.18 -19.30 0.78
C GLU A 672 -17.54 -20.00 1.98
N GLN A 673 -16.21 -20.13 1.99
CA GLN A 673 -15.49 -20.67 3.13
C GLN A 673 -15.68 -19.81 4.38
N LEU A 674 -15.60 -18.48 4.26
CA LEU A 674 -15.83 -17.54 5.36
C LEU A 674 -17.28 -17.63 5.86
N MET A 675 -18.26 -17.63 4.96
CA MET A 675 -19.68 -17.65 5.31
C MET A 675 -20.11 -18.98 5.92
N SER A 676 -19.60 -20.12 5.45
CA SER A 676 -19.88 -21.43 6.03
C SER A 676 -19.35 -21.57 7.46
N ALA A 677 -18.27 -20.88 7.78
CA ALA A 677 -17.65 -20.90 9.09
C ALA A 677 -18.21 -19.82 10.06
N LEU A 678 -18.79 -18.74 9.54
CA LEU A 678 -19.61 -17.79 10.27
C LEU A 678 -21.01 -18.40 10.41
N ASN A 679 -21.21 -19.24 11.42
CA ASN A 679 -22.53 -19.82 11.69
C ASN A 679 -23.65 -18.80 11.43
N GLU A 680 -24.69 -19.18 10.70
CA GLU A 680 -25.82 -18.34 10.24
C GLU A 680 -26.51 -17.49 11.33
N LYS A 681 -26.15 -17.65 12.59
CA LYS A 681 -26.79 -16.98 13.73
C LYS A 681 -26.19 -15.63 14.13
N VAL A 682 -25.03 -15.23 13.63
CA VAL A 682 -24.38 -13.96 14.00
C VAL A 682 -23.95 -13.20 12.75
N ILE A 683 -24.88 -12.51 12.13
CA ILE A 683 -24.59 -11.60 11.03
C ILE A 683 -24.19 -10.25 11.64
N PRO A 684 -23.05 -9.67 11.27
CA PRO A 684 -22.60 -8.39 11.81
C PRO A 684 -23.51 -7.24 11.34
N GLU A 685 -23.73 -6.27 12.22
CA GLU A 685 -24.46 -5.05 11.88
C GLU A 685 -23.64 -4.13 10.97
N THR A 686 -22.34 -4.08 11.19
CA THR A 686 -21.39 -3.26 10.41
C THR A 686 -20.28 -4.14 9.83
N VAL A 687 -19.98 -3.95 8.56
CA VAL A 687 -18.84 -4.58 7.88
C VAL A 687 -17.88 -3.50 7.41
N VAL A 688 -16.60 -3.59 7.85
CA VAL A 688 -15.52 -2.73 7.35
C VAL A 688 -14.57 -3.59 6.53
N ILE A 689 -14.38 -3.23 5.27
CA ILE A 689 -13.59 -3.98 4.30
C ILE A 689 -12.22 -3.33 4.13
N PHE A 690 -11.17 -4.07 4.41
CA PHE A 690 -9.79 -3.73 4.05
C PHE A 690 -9.37 -4.62 2.89
N ALA A 691 -9.14 -4.04 1.74
CA ALA A 691 -8.74 -4.81 0.57
C ALA A 691 -7.49 -4.20 -0.10
N ASP A 692 -6.89 -4.94 -1.01
CA ASP A 692 -5.82 -4.37 -1.82
C ASP A 692 -6.35 -3.35 -2.84
N GLU A 693 -5.44 -2.62 -3.48
CA GLU A 693 -5.78 -1.53 -4.42
C GLU A 693 -6.65 -1.99 -5.60
N TYR A 694 -6.49 -3.23 -6.05
CA TYR A 694 -7.26 -3.77 -7.20
C TYR A 694 -8.71 -4.01 -6.82
N LEU A 695 -8.94 -4.62 -5.66
CA LEU A 695 -10.29 -4.89 -5.15
C LEU A 695 -10.99 -3.61 -4.70
N LEU A 696 -10.28 -2.65 -4.08
CA LEU A 696 -10.89 -1.38 -3.65
C LEU A 696 -11.39 -0.51 -4.81
N ARG A 697 -10.93 -0.75 -6.03
CA ARG A 697 -11.43 -0.07 -7.24
C ARG A 697 -12.73 -0.66 -7.79
N LEU A 698 -13.15 -1.83 -7.28
CA LEU A 698 -14.36 -2.53 -7.72
C LEU A 698 -15.54 -2.29 -6.76
N PRO A 699 -16.80 -2.42 -7.21
CA PRO A 699 -17.98 -2.20 -6.38
C PRO A 699 -18.24 -3.37 -5.43
N LEU A 700 -17.47 -3.49 -4.35
CA LEU A 700 -17.56 -4.58 -3.38
C LEU A 700 -18.92 -4.61 -2.64
N GLU A 701 -19.60 -3.47 -2.50
CA GLU A 701 -20.93 -3.37 -1.86
C GLU A 701 -22.01 -4.11 -2.63
N SER A 702 -21.78 -4.41 -3.92
CA SER A 702 -22.71 -5.17 -4.76
C SER A 702 -22.77 -6.67 -4.44
N LEU A 703 -21.82 -7.19 -3.63
CA LEU A 703 -21.74 -8.60 -3.29
C LEU A 703 -22.96 -9.07 -2.50
N THR A 704 -23.51 -10.23 -2.87
CA THR A 704 -24.78 -10.75 -2.35
C THR A 704 -24.79 -10.91 -0.84
N PHE A 705 -23.69 -11.37 -0.23
CA PHE A 705 -23.62 -11.54 1.22
C PHE A 705 -23.71 -10.21 1.99
N LEU A 706 -23.26 -9.09 1.40
CA LEU A 706 -23.37 -7.76 1.97
C LEU A 706 -24.79 -7.17 1.80
N LYS A 707 -25.59 -7.71 0.88
CA LYS A 707 -26.99 -7.28 0.66
C LYS A 707 -27.97 -7.85 1.69
N ASN A 708 -27.51 -8.66 2.64
CA ASN A 708 -28.32 -9.17 3.72
C ASN A 708 -28.93 -8.02 4.54
N SER A 709 -30.23 -8.16 4.88
CA SER A 709 -31.01 -7.14 5.61
C SER A 709 -30.51 -6.88 7.03
N GLN A 710 -29.75 -7.78 7.61
CA GLN A 710 -29.16 -7.62 8.95
C GLN A 710 -27.91 -6.74 8.92
N VAL A 711 -27.18 -6.64 7.79
CA VAL A 711 -26.07 -5.73 7.62
C VAL A 711 -26.60 -4.30 7.46
N GLN A 712 -26.41 -3.47 8.48
CA GLN A 712 -26.90 -2.09 8.50
C GLN A 712 -25.91 -1.09 7.90
N CYS A 713 -24.63 -1.43 7.87
CA CYS A 713 -23.58 -0.56 7.36
C CYS A 713 -22.47 -1.37 6.68
N VAL A 714 -22.01 -0.87 5.51
CA VAL A 714 -20.80 -1.35 4.82
C VAL A 714 -19.91 -0.15 4.58
N ALA A 715 -18.64 -0.27 4.98
CA ALA A 715 -17.63 0.74 4.76
C ALA A 715 -16.36 0.09 4.22
N ARG A 716 -15.57 0.84 3.48
CA ARG A 716 -14.20 0.47 3.09
C ARG A 716 -13.22 1.33 3.86
N ASP A 717 -12.05 0.80 4.12
CA ASP A 717 -10.91 1.63 4.49
C ASP A 717 -9.63 1.08 3.85
N PHE A 718 -8.61 1.91 3.81
CA PHE A 718 -7.36 1.57 3.11
C PHE A 718 -6.55 0.54 3.90
N SER A 719 -6.56 0.62 5.23
CA SER A 719 -5.88 -0.34 6.09
C SER A 719 -6.40 -0.28 7.53
N LEU A 720 -6.16 -1.35 8.28
CA LEU A 720 -6.48 -1.40 9.70
C LEU A 720 -5.73 -0.30 10.49
N GLN A 721 -4.48 0.00 10.12
CA GLN A 721 -3.69 1.06 10.72
C GLN A 721 -4.32 2.44 10.51
N MET A 722 -4.74 2.76 9.29
CA MET A 722 -5.41 4.03 8.98
C MET A 722 -6.75 4.15 9.69
N HIS A 723 -7.52 3.06 9.70
CA HIS A 723 -8.80 3.02 10.41
C HIS A 723 -8.63 3.31 11.90
N ASN A 724 -7.66 2.68 12.54
CA ASN A 724 -7.34 2.93 13.94
C ASN A 724 -6.90 4.38 14.20
N HIS A 725 -6.04 4.93 13.33
CA HIS A 725 -5.62 6.32 13.46
C HIS A 725 -6.80 7.29 13.38
N ARG A 726 -7.73 7.09 12.44
CA ARG A 726 -8.95 7.90 12.30
C ARG A 726 -9.84 7.80 13.52
N PHE A 727 -9.99 6.59 14.05
CA PHE A 727 -10.80 6.34 15.23
C PHE A 727 -10.29 7.12 16.44
N HIS A 728 -8.99 7.12 16.71
CA HIS A 728 -8.39 7.85 17.83
C HIS A 728 -8.25 9.36 17.61
N SER A 729 -8.11 9.83 16.38
CA SER A 729 -8.06 11.26 16.11
C SER A 729 -9.39 11.95 16.45
N THR A 730 -10.50 11.28 16.27
CA THR A 730 -11.84 11.77 16.63
C THR A 730 -12.12 11.77 18.12
N GLU A 731 -11.58 10.82 18.88
CA GLU A 731 -11.71 10.80 20.35
C GLU A 731 -11.00 11.99 21.00
N ASN A 732 -9.83 12.35 20.50
CA ASN A 732 -9.03 13.48 21.04
C ASN A 732 -9.66 14.83 20.73
N SER A 733 -10.32 15.02 19.61
CA SER A 733 -11.01 16.27 19.24
C SER A 733 -12.25 16.52 20.10
N GLY A 734 -12.88 15.50 20.66
CA GLY A 734 -14.07 15.61 21.54
C GLY A 734 -13.76 16.03 22.98
N CYS A 735 -12.50 15.92 23.44
CA CYS A 735 -12.13 16.17 24.85
C CYS A 735 -11.56 17.56 25.14
N GLU A 736 -11.24 18.38 24.14
CA GLU A 736 -10.64 19.71 24.36
C GLU A 736 -11.66 20.83 24.71
N GLY A 737 -12.96 20.54 24.71
CA GLY A 737 -14.03 21.52 24.94
C GLY A 737 -14.24 21.96 26.39
N THR A 738 -13.54 21.44 27.41
CA THR A 738 -13.80 21.75 28.82
C THR A 738 -12.56 22.12 29.67
N ASN A 739 -11.52 22.66 29.09
CA ASN A 739 -10.44 23.26 29.86
C ASN A 739 -10.57 24.80 29.87
N GLU A 740 -11.28 25.31 30.88
CA GLU A 740 -11.30 26.71 31.24
C GLU A 740 -9.87 27.29 31.36
N VAL A 741 -9.66 28.36 30.63
CA VAL A 741 -8.46 29.23 30.68
C VAL A 741 -8.26 29.73 32.09
N LYS A 742 -7.35 29.16 32.86
CA LYS A 742 -6.80 29.78 34.07
C LYS A 742 -5.82 30.88 33.66
N LYS A 743 -6.25 32.11 33.83
CA LYS A 743 -5.42 33.33 33.73
C LYS A 743 -4.20 33.23 34.68
N PRO A 744 -3.02 33.71 34.27
CA PRO A 744 -1.85 33.81 35.10
C PRO A 744 -1.96 34.97 36.04
N GLY A 745 -2.16 34.70 37.31
CA GLY A 745 -2.13 35.73 38.41
C GLY A 745 -0.83 35.67 39.20
N GLY A 746 -0.18 36.80 39.21
CA GLY A 746 0.74 37.41 40.13
C GLY A 746 1.62 36.64 41.10
N LYS A 747 2.92 36.90 40.97
CA LYS A 747 3.95 36.64 41.98
C LYS A 747 3.59 37.24 43.35
N LYS A 748 3.76 36.49 44.45
CA LYS A 748 4.20 37.00 45.73
C LYS A 748 5.17 36.07 46.43
N THR A 749 6.28 36.61 46.78
CA THR A 749 7.42 36.14 47.57
C THR A 749 7.07 35.96 49.05
N GLY A 750 7.68 34.99 49.70
CA GLY A 750 7.88 35.07 51.13
C GLY A 750 8.00 33.76 51.94
N LYS A 751 9.28 33.45 52.25
CA LYS A 751 9.80 32.93 53.57
C LYS A 751 9.53 31.48 53.99
N SER A 752 10.62 30.82 54.05
CA SER A 752 11.17 29.75 54.96
C SER A 752 10.49 29.56 56.32
N ASP A 753 10.29 28.31 56.75
CA ASP A 753 11.06 27.58 57.77
C ASP A 753 10.39 26.25 58.16
N PRO A 754 11.04 25.34 58.93
CA PRO A 754 11.24 23.94 58.57
C PRO A 754 10.47 22.92 59.49
N PRO A 755 10.90 21.66 59.57
CA PRO A 755 10.00 20.52 59.49
C PRO A 755 9.60 19.94 60.85
N THR A 756 8.47 19.30 60.93
CA THR A 756 8.18 18.38 62.04
C THR A 756 7.58 17.04 61.53
N THR A 757 8.22 16.03 61.95
CA THR A 757 7.90 14.58 61.96
C THR A 757 6.45 14.26 62.36
N ALA A 758 5.79 13.32 61.71
CA ALA A 758 5.40 12.00 62.19
C ALA A 758 4.08 11.47 61.62
N LYS A 759 4.17 10.19 61.35
CA LYS A 759 3.17 9.13 61.39
C LYS A 759 2.41 8.76 60.11
N SER A 760 2.87 7.58 59.68
CA SER A 760 2.20 6.55 58.89
C SER A 760 0.69 6.42 59.16
N GLN A 761 -0.10 6.42 58.08
CA GLN A 761 -1.33 5.65 57.98
C GLN A 761 -1.51 5.19 56.55
N ASP A 762 -1.55 3.88 56.43
CA ASP A 762 -1.89 3.14 55.23
C ASP A 762 -3.19 3.65 54.62
N LYS A 763 -3.12 4.14 53.37
CA LYS A 763 -4.27 4.18 52.46
C LYS A 763 -3.96 3.35 51.24
N LYS A 764 -4.67 2.19 51.20
CA LYS A 764 -4.80 1.33 50.01
C LYS A 764 -4.97 2.19 48.75
N GLY A 765 -4.02 2.05 47.87
CA GLY A 765 -4.17 2.57 46.51
C GLY A 765 -5.26 1.79 45.78
N GLU A 766 -6.38 2.45 45.54
CA GLU A 766 -7.32 1.99 44.51
C GLU A 766 -6.62 2.02 43.14
N LYS A 767 -6.32 0.83 42.62
CA LYS A 767 -6.01 0.66 41.19
C LYS A 767 -7.19 1.23 40.42
N LYS A 768 -6.96 2.34 39.70
CA LYS A 768 -7.82 2.75 38.61
C LYS A 768 -7.87 1.58 37.60
N VAL A 769 -8.94 0.83 37.66
CA VAL A 769 -9.35 -0.07 36.61
C VAL A 769 -9.57 0.81 35.38
N SER A 770 -8.77 0.62 34.33
CA SER A 770 -9.02 1.20 33.04
C SER A 770 -10.42 0.78 32.61
N LYS A 771 -11.36 1.73 32.56
CA LYS A 771 -12.67 1.51 31.95
C LYS A 771 -12.42 1.05 30.52
N GLU A 772 -12.90 -0.11 30.14
CA GLU A 772 -13.05 -0.50 28.75
C GLU A 772 -13.85 0.61 28.05
N GLN A 773 -13.17 1.39 27.22
CA GLN A 773 -13.80 2.37 26.35
C GLN A 773 -14.47 1.59 25.21
N GLY A 774 -15.72 1.21 25.39
CA GLY A 774 -16.58 0.82 24.27
C GLY A 774 -17.04 2.06 23.54
N ILE A 775 -17.33 1.96 22.23
CA ILE A 775 -18.07 3.01 21.51
C ILE A 775 -19.28 3.37 22.38
N PRO A 776 -19.53 4.66 22.61
CA PRO A 776 -20.81 5.08 23.18
C PRO A 776 -21.90 4.39 22.35
N LYS A 777 -22.90 3.79 22.98
CA LYS A 777 -24.03 3.16 22.28
C LYS A 777 -24.72 4.10 21.27
N GLU A 778 -24.39 5.39 21.31
CA GLU A 778 -24.92 6.49 20.50
C GLU A 778 -24.04 6.89 19.32
N GLY A 779 -22.86 6.25 19.08
CA GLY A 779 -21.94 6.63 17.99
C GLY A 779 -21.06 7.85 18.29
N MET A 780 -20.28 8.29 17.30
CA MET A 780 -19.39 9.46 17.40
C MET A 780 -20.13 10.72 16.97
N SER A 781 -20.29 11.70 17.88
CA SER A 781 -21.00 12.93 17.58
C SER A 781 -20.14 13.92 16.80
N VAL A 782 -20.67 14.50 15.72
CA VAL A 782 -20.05 15.55 14.90
C VAL A 782 -20.95 16.80 14.92
N ASP A 783 -20.34 17.96 15.15
CA ASP A 783 -21.07 19.24 15.15
C ASP A 783 -21.51 19.62 13.73
N ILE A 784 -22.81 19.50 13.48
CA ILE A 784 -23.39 19.89 12.19
C ILE A 784 -23.42 21.41 11.98
N SER A 785 -23.28 22.22 13.02
CA SER A 785 -23.31 23.68 12.88
C SER A 785 -22.10 24.19 12.07
N ALA A 786 -21.01 23.46 12.04
CA ALA A 786 -19.83 23.74 11.23
C ALA A 786 -19.88 23.06 9.84
N LEU A 787 -21.08 22.80 9.30
CA LEU A 787 -21.21 22.33 7.92
C LEU A 787 -20.84 23.47 6.95
N ARG A 788 -19.99 23.13 5.97
CA ARG A 788 -19.58 24.00 4.87
C ARG A 788 -19.85 23.31 3.54
N TYR A 789 -20.15 24.10 2.50
CA TYR A 789 -20.50 23.54 1.20
C TYR A 789 -19.93 24.36 0.02
N ILE A 790 -19.72 23.66 -1.09
CA ILE A 790 -19.49 24.24 -2.41
C ILE A 790 -20.49 23.58 -3.36
N VAL A 791 -21.34 24.38 -3.99
CA VAL A 791 -22.43 23.91 -4.83
C VAL A 791 -22.33 24.52 -6.22
N ASP A 792 -22.34 23.66 -7.25
CA ASP A 792 -22.27 24.00 -8.67
C ASP A 792 -21.29 25.16 -8.96
N PRO A 793 -20.00 25.00 -8.69
CA PRO A 793 -19.01 26.11 -8.67
C PRO A 793 -18.90 26.89 -9.97
N TYR A 794 -19.39 26.35 -11.09
CA TYR A 794 -19.36 27.00 -12.42
C TYR A 794 -20.75 27.38 -12.94
N ASN A 795 -21.79 27.16 -12.12
CA ASN A 795 -23.19 27.43 -12.52
C ASN A 795 -23.60 26.75 -13.83
N GLU A 796 -23.36 25.45 -13.91
CA GLU A 796 -23.60 24.65 -15.12
C GLU A 796 -24.95 23.89 -15.11
N CYS A 797 -25.73 24.00 -14.04
CA CYS A 797 -27.02 23.32 -13.87
C CYS A 797 -28.21 24.23 -14.12
N THR A 798 -28.21 25.02 -15.19
CA THR A 798 -29.25 26.03 -15.45
C THR A 798 -30.50 25.51 -16.11
N SER A 799 -30.52 24.26 -16.61
CA SER A 799 -31.57 23.76 -17.51
C SER A 799 -32.81 23.12 -16.84
N ASN A 800 -32.73 22.74 -15.56
CA ASN A 800 -33.85 22.14 -14.83
C ASN A 800 -33.94 22.73 -13.41
N GLU A 801 -34.87 23.67 -13.21
CA GLU A 801 -35.01 24.38 -11.94
C GLU A 801 -35.20 23.42 -10.73
N ASP A 802 -35.96 22.33 -10.87
CA ASP A 802 -36.27 21.40 -9.79
C ASP A 802 -35.16 20.41 -9.43
N GLU A 803 -34.21 20.20 -10.31
CA GLU A 803 -33.06 19.31 -10.10
C GLU A 803 -31.74 20.07 -9.84
N SER A 804 -31.78 21.42 -9.88
CA SER A 804 -30.63 22.27 -9.64
C SER A 804 -30.02 22.02 -8.24
N PRO A 805 -28.71 21.82 -8.13
CA PRO A 805 -28.02 21.62 -6.85
C PRO A 805 -28.29 22.75 -5.86
N GLU A 806 -28.38 24.00 -6.32
CA GLU A 806 -28.68 25.18 -5.50
C GLU A 806 -30.07 25.06 -4.86
N LYS A 807 -31.11 24.79 -5.66
CA LYS A 807 -32.47 24.65 -5.15
C LYS A 807 -32.63 23.49 -4.17
N VAL A 808 -31.98 22.36 -4.48
CA VAL A 808 -31.98 21.18 -3.58
C VAL A 808 -31.33 21.53 -2.24
N LEU A 809 -30.23 22.31 -2.26
CA LEU A 809 -29.60 22.81 -1.04
C LEU A 809 -30.53 23.74 -0.25
N ASP A 810 -31.20 24.67 -0.92
CA ASP A 810 -32.13 25.61 -0.29
C ASP A 810 -33.34 24.89 0.34
N ASP A 811 -33.87 23.88 -0.30
CA ASP A 811 -34.91 23.00 0.25
C ASP A 811 -34.45 22.31 1.53
N VAL A 812 -33.23 21.75 1.54
CA VAL A 812 -32.66 21.11 2.73
C VAL A 812 -32.35 22.14 3.83
N ILE A 813 -31.80 23.31 3.52
CA ILE A 813 -31.59 24.41 4.46
C ILE A 813 -32.91 24.83 5.09
N SER A 814 -33.98 24.97 4.29
CA SER A 814 -35.30 25.36 4.75
C SER A 814 -35.96 24.30 5.63
N LYS A 815 -35.80 23.02 5.27
CA LYS A 815 -36.33 21.88 6.04
C LYS A 815 -35.69 21.75 7.42
N TYR A 816 -34.37 22.03 7.52
CA TYR A 816 -33.57 21.86 8.73
C TYR A 816 -33.10 23.16 9.36
N ARG A 817 -33.91 24.24 9.30
CA ARG A 817 -33.59 25.57 9.84
C ARG A 817 -32.96 25.61 11.24
N PRO A 818 -33.38 24.78 12.22
CA PRO A 818 -32.73 24.79 13.54
C PRO A 818 -31.23 24.43 13.52
N PHE A 819 -30.79 23.62 12.53
CA PHE A 819 -29.41 23.17 12.36
C PHE A 819 -28.65 24.01 11.35
N SER A 820 -29.32 24.47 10.27
CA SER A 820 -28.72 25.14 9.12
C SER A 820 -28.38 26.62 9.34
N ALA A 821 -28.78 27.22 10.46
CA ALA A 821 -28.59 28.68 10.72
C ALA A 821 -27.12 29.14 10.66
N LYS A 822 -26.16 28.25 10.90
CA LYS A 822 -24.71 28.53 10.86
C LYS A 822 -23.99 27.92 9.64
N TRP A 823 -24.75 27.28 8.77
CA TRP A 823 -24.17 26.70 7.54
C TRP A 823 -23.71 27.83 6.62
N THR A 824 -22.51 27.71 6.10
CA THR A 824 -21.95 28.68 5.17
C THR A 824 -21.24 27.96 4.04
N GLY A 825 -21.29 28.55 2.87
CA GLY A 825 -20.66 27.94 1.71
C GLY A 825 -20.65 28.88 0.50
N LEU A 826 -20.30 28.34 -0.63
CA LEU A 826 -20.19 29.04 -1.91
C LEU A 826 -21.09 28.35 -2.93
N ILE A 827 -21.78 29.19 -3.70
CA ILE A 827 -22.66 28.73 -4.79
C ILE A 827 -22.19 29.45 -6.07
N GLY A 828 -22.05 28.71 -7.15
CA GLY A 828 -21.52 29.22 -8.42
C GLY A 828 -22.35 30.33 -9.07
N THR A 829 -23.65 30.43 -8.75
CA THR A 829 -24.52 31.55 -9.19
C THR A 829 -24.05 32.89 -8.65
N ASN A 830 -23.39 32.94 -7.50
CA ASN A 830 -22.89 34.16 -6.90
C ASN A 830 -21.51 34.56 -7.48
N HIS A 831 -20.57 33.65 -7.50
CA HIS A 831 -19.26 33.79 -8.12
C HIS A 831 -18.55 32.42 -8.20
N VAL A 832 -17.58 32.30 -9.09
CA VAL A 832 -16.72 31.13 -9.17
C VAL A 832 -15.75 31.13 -7.98
N PRO A 833 -15.82 30.15 -7.06
CA PRO A 833 -14.99 30.14 -5.86
C PRO A 833 -13.50 30.02 -6.20
N SER A 834 -12.68 30.80 -5.52
CA SER A 834 -11.22 30.67 -5.61
C SER A 834 -10.72 29.50 -4.77
N VAL A 835 -9.54 28.97 -5.13
CA VAL A 835 -8.90 27.87 -4.37
C VAL A 835 -8.67 28.25 -2.90
N GLY A 836 -8.33 29.51 -2.61
CA GLY A 836 -8.11 29.99 -1.23
C GLY A 836 -9.41 30.00 -0.40
N GLU A 837 -10.54 30.37 -1.00
CA GLU A 837 -11.85 30.29 -0.35
C GLU A 837 -12.26 28.84 -0.09
N CYS A 838 -12.02 27.95 -1.04
CA CYS A 838 -12.26 26.52 -0.87
C CYS A 838 -11.40 25.94 0.26
N GLN A 839 -10.12 26.27 0.31
CA GLN A 839 -9.21 25.86 1.38
C GLN A 839 -9.70 26.31 2.75
N LYS A 840 -10.13 27.56 2.87
CA LYS A 840 -10.66 28.11 4.11
C LYS A 840 -11.91 27.34 4.57
N LEU A 841 -12.90 27.17 3.68
CA LEU A 841 -14.12 26.43 3.99
C LEU A 841 -13.85 24.99 4.42
N MET A 842 -12.95 24.31 3.73
CA MET A 842 -12.60 22.94 4.06
C MET A 842 -11.92 22.81 5.44
N LYS A 843 -11.02 23.74 5.77
CA LYS A 843 -10.35 23.77 7.08
C LYS A 843 -11.29 24.08 8.25
N GLU A 844 -12.29 24.92 8.03
CA GLU A 844 -13.25 25.35 9.05
C GLU A 844 -14.47 24.41 9.16
N SER A 845 -14.49 23.32 8.40
CA SER A 845 -15.62 22.39 8.34
C SER A 845 -15.43 21.17 9.25
N SER A 846 -16.45 20.81 9.99
CA SER A 846 -16.62 19.45 10.57
C SER A 846 -17.29 18.50 9.57
N VAL A 847 -18.20 19.04 8.75
CA VAL A 847 -18.86 18.38 7.63
C VAL A 847 -18.70 19.23 6.39
N PHE A 848 -18.11 18.70 5.36
CA PHE A 848 -17.95 19.39 4.08
C PHE A 848 -18.75 18.71 2.98
N VAL A 849 -19.50 19.50 2.20
CA VAL A 849 -20.32 19.03 1.09
C VAL A 849 -19.82 19.65 -0.21
N PHE A 850 -19.49 18.83 -1.16
CA PHE A 850 -19.29 19.21 -2.56
C PHE A 850 -20.44 18.64 -3.39
N TYR A 851 -21.21 19.51 -4.06
CA TYR A 851 -22.33 19.10 -4.90
C TYR A 851 -22.22 19.84 -6.25
N GLY A 852 -21.77 19.13 -7.29
CA GLY A 852 -21.51 19.73 -8.58
C GLY A 852 -21.59 18.74 -9.74
N THR A 853 -21.37 19.25 -10.95
CA THR A 853 -21.45 18.51 -12.20
C THR A 853 -20.16 17.80 -12.58
N GLN A 854 -19.05 18.20 -12.02
CA GLN A 854 -17.73 17.68 -12.35
C GLN A 854 -17.11 16.88 -11.23
N LYS A 855 -16.05 16.14 -11.53
CA LYS A 855 -15.25 15.46 -10.52
C LYS A 855 -14.58 16.47 -9.60
N TYR A 856 -14.63 16.22 -8.30
CA TYR A 856 -14.13 17.12 -7.26
C TYR A 856 -12.65 17.49 -7.45
N LEU A 857 -11.79 16.52 -7.79
CA LEU A 857 -10.36 16.77 -8.01
C LEU A 857 -10.03 17.49 -9.33
N ASN A 858 -11.02 17.64 -10.20
CA ASN A 858 -10.89 18.51 -11.36
C ASN A 858 -11.04 19.98 -10.98
N TYR A 859 -11.80 20.24 -9.91
CA TYR A 859 -11.99 21.58 -9.35
C TYR A 859 -10.84 22.01 -8.44
N ILE A 860 -10.42 21.13 -7.52
CA ILE A 860 -9.24 21.34 -6.66
C ILE A 860 -8.16 20.33 -7.08
N PRO A 861 -7.08 20.79 -7.75
CA PRO A 861 -6.03 19.89 -8.19
C PRO A 861 -5.41 19.11 -7.02
N PRO A 862 -5.07 17.83 -7.19
CA PRO A 862 -4.43 17.00 -6.16
C PRO A 862 -3.19 17.66 -5.57
N SER A 863 -2.41 18.35 -6.40
CA SER A 863 -1.20 19.07 -6.02
C SER A 863 -1.43 20.16 -4.96
N LEU A 864 -2.58 20.80 -4.96
CA LEU A 864 -2.96 21.81 -3.96
C LEU A 864 -3.62 21.12 -2.75
N LEU A 865 -4.51 20.16 -3.00
CA LEU A 865 -5.29 19.51 -1.95
C LEU A 865 -4.39 18.84 -0.90
N VAL A 866 -3.32 18.16 -1.31
CA VAL A 866 -2.42 17.48 -0.37
C VAL A 866 -1.63 18.45 0.52
N SER A 867 -1.58 19.74 0.15
CA SER A 867 -1.00 20.76 1.02
C SER A 867 -1.95 21.21 2.16
N PHE A 868 -3.21 20.76 2.13
CA PHE A 868 -4.19 21.14 3.14
C PHE A 868 -4.11 20.20 4.35
N SER A 869 -4.27 20.75 5.54
CA SER A 869 -4.53 19.98 6.76
C SER A 869 -6.01 20.05 7.04
N LEU A 870 -6.71 18.91 6.93
CA LEU A 870 -8.17 18.80 7.06
C LEU A 870 -8.57 17.96 8.28
N GLN A 871 -7.81 18.05 9.36
CA GLN A 871 -8.01 17.25 10.57
C GLN A 871 -9.37 17.52 11.26
N GLU A 872 -9.90 18.74 11.13
CA GLU A 872 -11.22 19.12 11.66
C GLU A 872 -12.38 18.54 10.83
N CYS A 873 -12.13 18.21 9.56
CA CYS A 873 -13.16 17.68 8.65
C CYS A 873 -13.41 16.18 8.90
N ASN A 874 -14.43 15.90 9.70
CA ASN A 874 -14.79 14.51 10.03
C ASN A 874 -15.51 13.81 8.89
N ILE A 875 -16.40 14.49 8.17
CA ILE A 875 -17.20 13.92 7.09
C ILE A 875 -17.07 14.79 5.84
N MET A 876 -16.75 14.14 4.73
CA MET A 876 -16.78 14.75 3.41
C MET A 876 -17.76 14.03 2.51
N LEU A 877 -18.79 14.73 2.06
CA LEU A 877 -19.80 14.23 1.14
C LEU A 877 -19.51 14.80 -0.25
N ILE A 878 -19.16 13.94 -1.20
CA ILE A 878 -18.85 14.31 -2.58
C ILE A 878 -19.94 13.76 -3.50
N LEU A 879 -20.82 14.64 -3.94
CA LEU A 879 -21.89 14.37 -4.90
C LEU A 879 -21.50 14.97 -6.25
N ASP A 880 -20.52 14.35 -6.85
CA ASP A 880 -19.97 14.67 -8.16
C ASP A 880 -20.32 13.59 -9.20
N HIS A 881 -19.54 13.46 -10.26
CA HIS A 881 -19.78 12.50 -11.34
C HIS A 881 -21.15 12.64 -12.01
N THR A 882 -21.65 13.87 -12.12
CA THR A 882 -22.75 14.24 -13.01
C THR A 882 -22.24 15.16 -14.10
N GLU A 883 -22.67 14.96 -15.32
CA GLU A 883 -22.20 15.77 -16.43
C GLU A 883 -23.36 16.44 -17.18
N THR A 884 -23.22 17.74 -17.39
CA THR A 884 -24.01 18.51 -18.35
C THR A 884 -23.20 18.66 -19.65
N ASN A 885 -23.81 19.14 -20.73
CA ASN A 885 -23.07 19.38 -21.97
C ASN A 885 -21.97 20.44 -21.79
N GLU A 886 -22.25 21.46 -20.99
CA GLU A 886 -21.34 22.55 -20.67
C GLU A 886 -20.14 22.04 -19.87
N SER A 887 -20.39 21.27 -18.79
CA SER A 887 -19.34 20.69 -17.95
C SER A 887 -18.47 19.70 -18.71
N PHE A 888 -19.06 18.89 -19.60
CA PHE A 888 -18.33 17.95 -20.47
C PHE A 888 -17.35 18.67 -21.40
N LEU A 889 -17.79 19.74 -22.08
CA LEU A 889 -16.92 20.51 -22.99
C LEU A 889 -15.76 21.15 -22.24
N ARG A 890 -16.02 21.76 -21.07
CA ARG A 890 -14.99 22.36 -20.24
C ARG A 890 -14.02 21.28 -19.72
N GLN A 891 -14.55 20.17 -19.23
CA GLN A 891 -13.74 19.08 -18.68
C GLN A 891 -12.89 18.41 -19.77
N SER A 892 -13.44 18.18 -20.97
CA SER A 892 -12.68 17.60 -22.09
C SER A 892 -11.51 18.50 -22.50
N THR A 893 -11.71 19.83 -22.49
CA THR A 893 -10.65 20.80 -22.77
C THR A 893 -9.55 20.77 -21.69
N LEU A 894 -9.93 20.71 -20.42
CA LEU A 894 -8.98 20.60 -19.30
C LEU A 894 -8.23 19.26 -19.35
N ASN A 895 -8.93 18.18 -19.63
CA ASN A 895 -8.34 16.83 -19.67
C ASN A 895 -7.37 16.66 -20.84
N ALA A 896 -7.54 17.38 -21.95
CA ALA A 896 -6.59 17.37 -23.08
C ALA A 896 -5.18 17.82 -22.68
N SER A 897 -5.03 18.62 -21.63
CA SER A 897 -3.74 19.07 -21.10
C SER A 897 -3.14 18.16 -20.03
N LYS A 898 -3.92 17.20 -19.49
CA LYS A 898 -3.50 16.31 -18.41
C LYS A 898 -2.83 15.05 -18.93
N THR A 899 -1.91 14.53 -18.16
CA THR A 899 -1.37 13.18 -18.36
C THR A 899 -2.38 12.12 -17.92
N CYS A 900 -2.26 10.90 -18.42
CA CYS A 900 -3.11 9.79 -17.96
C CYS A 900 -2.99 9.54 -16.45
N SER A 901 -1.79 9.72 -15.88
CA SER A 901 -1.57 9.63 -14.44
C SER A 901 -2.34 10.68 -13.64
N GLU A 902 -2.42 11.93 -14.14
CA GLU A 902 -3.22 12.98 -13.50
C GLU A 902 -4.72 12.69 -13.57
N LEU A 903 -5.19 12.11 -14.66
CA LEU A 903 -6.59 11.68 -14.81
C LEU A 903 -6.97 10.55 -13.83
N THR A 904 -6.03 9.68 -13.46
CA THR A 904 -6.31 8.61 -12.49
C THR A 904 -6.55 9.13 -11.09
N PHE A 905 -5.96 10.26 -10.68
CA PHE A 905 -6.24 10.85 -9.36
C PHE A 905 -7.71 11.23 -9.17
N GLU A 906 -8.43 11.43 -10.26
CA GLU A 906 -9.86 11.76 -10.24
C GLU A 906 -10.76 10.54 -10.04
N PHE A 907 -10.21 9.34 -9.98
CA PHE A 907 -10.99 8.15 -9.68
C PHE A 907 -11.33 8.06 -8.20
N PRO A 908 -12.44 7.41 -7.84
CA PRO A 908 -12.95 7.40 -6.46
C PRO A 908 -11.96 6.88 -5.42
N PHE A 909 -11.20 5.82 -5.76
CA PHE A 909 -10.17 5.26 -4.87
C PHE A 909 -9.07 6.28 -4.59
N GLU A 910 -8.48 6.87 -5.62
CA GLU A 910 -7.39 7.83 -5.50
C GLU A 910 -7.86 9.13 -4.84
N SER A 911 -9.05 9.62 -5.21
CA SER A 911 -9.66 10.79 -4.57
C SER A 911 -9.86 10.59 -3.08
N ALA A 912 -10.46 9.46 -2.68
CA ALA A 912 -10.67 9.12 -1.28
C ALA A 912 -9.36 8.93 -0.53
N ALA A 913 -8.34 8.33 -1.19
CA ALA A 913 -7.00 8.16 -0.61
C ALA A 913 -6.33 9.50 -0.32
N ILE A 914 -6.34 10.43 -1.28
CA ILE A 914 -5.77 11.76 -1.11
C ILE A 914 -6.47 12.51 0.03
N LEU A 915 -7.79 12.55 0.04
CA LEU A 915 -8.57 13.18 1.11
C LEU A 915 -8.30 12.57 2.47
N SER A 916 -8.15 11.25 2.50
CA SER A 916 -7.79 10.54 3.72
C SER A 916 -6.40 10.92 4.24
N LEU A 917 -5.43 11.07 3.34
CA LEU A 917 -4.07 11.48 3.71
C LEU A 917 -4.01 12.93 4.20
N THR A 918 -4.93 13.81 3.76
CA THR A 918 -5.01 15.20 4.23
C THR A 918 -5.68 15.36 5.59
N GLY A 919 -6.30 14.31 6.13
CA GLY A 919 -6.89 14.35 7.47
C GLY A 919 -8.38 14.00 7.55
N VAL A 920 -9.09 13.86 6.44
CA VAL A 920 -10.52 13.55 6.45
C VAL A 920 -10.77 12.14 7.01
N ASN A 921 -11.73 12.01 7.95
CA ASN A 921 -11.99 10.74 8.65
C ASN A 921 -13.03 9.86 7.95
N CYS A 922 -13.99 10.44 7.24
CA CYS A 922 -15.01 9.74 6.49
C CYS A 922 -15.26 10.42 5.15
N VAL A 923 -15.16 9.70 4.04
CA VAL A 923 -15.42 10.19 2.68
C VAL A 923 -16.55 9.37 2.07
N VAL A 924 -17.64 10.04 1.67
CA VAL A 924 -18.74 9.44 0.91
C VAL A 924 -18.69 9.99 -0.50
N ALA A 925 -18.57 9.12 -1.50
CA ALA A 925 -18.42 9.51 -2.89
C ALA A 925 -19.16 8.58 -3.86
N ASN A 926 -19.36 9.04 -5.09
CA ASN A 926 -19.86 8.21 -6.19
C ASN A 926 -18.72 7.41 -6.82
N GLN A 927 -18.97 6.17 -7.22
CA GLN A 927 -18.01 5.29 -7.89
C GLN A 927 -17.96 5.50 -9.42
N TRP A 928 -19.07 5.94 -10.03
CA TRP A 928 -19.20 6.23 -11.46
C TRP A 928 -20.22 7.33 -11.71
N ASN A 929 -20.30 7.79 -12.94
CA ASN A 929 -21.17 8.88 -13.33
C ASN A 929 -22.65 8.51 -13.18
N CYS A 930 -23.48 9.47 -12.77
CA CYS A 930 -24.90 9.29 -12.57
C CYS A 930 -25.70 10.52 -13.02
N LYS A 931 -27.03 10.38 -13.11
CA LYS A 931 -27.92 11.50 -13.41
C LYS A 931 -27.98 12.48 -12.23
N LEU A 932 -28.17 13.76 -12.52
CA LEU A 932 -28.32 14.81 -11.50
C LEU A 932 -29.43 14.49 -10.50
N ARG A 933 -30.57 13.97 -10.99
CA ARG A 933 -31.67 13.49 -10.16
C ARG A 933 -31.25 12.47 -9.09
N ASN A 934 -30.33 11.56 -9.44
CA ASN A 934 -29.86 10.53 -8.51
C ASN A 934 -29.06 11.15 -7.35
N ASN A 935 -28.25 12.17 -7.64
CA ASN A 935 -27.53 12.91 -6.61
C ASN A 935 -28.47 13.73 -5.72
N LYS A 936 -29.53 14.32 -6.29
CA LYS A 936 -30.60 14.97 -5.51
C LYS A 936 -31.23 14.02 -4.51
N GLU A 937 -31.65 12.84 -4.96
CA GLU A 937 -32.28 11.83 -4.10
C GLU A 937 -31.31 11.37 -2.99
N LYS A 938 -30.04 11.13 -3.33
CA LYS A 938 -29.01 10.76 -2.34
C LYS A 938 -28.82 11.86 -1.29
N PHE A 939 -28.66 13.10 -1.72
CA PHE A 939 -28.47 14.25 -0.84
C PHE A 939 -29.61 14.36 0.17
N VAL A 940 -30.86 14.40 -0.32
CA VAL A 940 -32.06 14.51 0.53
C VAL A 940 -32.16 13.35 1.51
N LYS A 941 -31.99 12.11 1.04
CA LYS A 941 -32.09 10.91 1.87
C LYS A 941 -30.98 10.82 2.94
N ILE A 942 -29.73 11.25 2.62
CA ILE A 942 -28.65 11.29 3.60
C ILE A 942 -29.00 12.24 4.75
N PHE A 943 -29.45 13.46 4.43
CA PHE A 943 -29.82 14.44 5.46
C PHE A 943 -31.06 14.02 6.24
N GLU A 944 -32.03 13.38 5.61
CA GLU A 944 -33.21 12.84 6.28
C GLU A 944 -32.85 11.68 7.25
N ALA A 945 -31.96 10.79 6.84
CA ALA A 945 -31.52 9.71 7.70
C ALA A 945 -30.63 10.20 8.86
N THR A 946 -29.73 11.14 8.61
CA THR A 946 -28.76 11.62 9.63
C THR A 946 -29.40 12.64 10.57
N ILE A 947 -30.00 13.71 10.06
CA ILE A 947 -30.59 14.79 10.88
C ILE A 947 -32.01 14.42 11.31
N GLY A 948 -32.84 13.89 10.39
CA GLY A 948 -34.24 13.57 10.69
C GLY A 948 -34.41 12.35 11.59
N ASN A 949 -33.62 11.31 11.35
CA ASN A 949 -33.77 10.02 12.05
C ASN A 949 -32.57 9.69 12.97
N ASN A 950 -31.62 10.60 13.16
CA ASN A 950 -30.45 10.47 14.03
C ASN A 950 -29.62 9.19 13.79
N LYS A 951 -29.51 8.76 12.52
CA LYS A 951 -28.74 7.60 12.11
C LYS A 951 -27.29 7.99 11.84
N SER A 952 -26.36 7.03 12.02
CA SER A 952 -24.98 7.24 11.59
C SER A 952 -24.87 7.40 10.08
N ILE A 953 -23.78 8.04 9.60
CA ILE A 953 -23.54 8.26 8.17
C ILE A 953 -23.50 6.92 7.39
N GLY A 954 -22.92 5.87 7.99
CA GLY A 954 -22.89 4.54 7.39
C GLY A 954 -24.28 3.93 7.21
N ASN A 955 -25.13 4.06 8.24
CA ASN A 955 -26.52 3.60 8.16
C ASN A 955 -27.36 4.46 7.21
N ALA A 956 -27.07 5.75 7.09
CA ALA A 956 -27.72 6.63 6.14
C ALA A 956 -27.41 6.22 4.69
N VAL A 957 -26.14 5.99 4.37
CA VAL A 957 -25.72 5.49 3.04
C VAL A 957 -26.39 4.14 2.74
N ARG A 958 -26.45 3.23 3.70
CA ARG A 958 -27.05 1.91 3.52
C ARG A 958 -28.55 1.96 3.26
N SER A 959 -29.28 2.93 3.85
CA SER A 959 -30.73 3.01 3.75
C SER A 959 -31.24 3.27 2.33
N PHE A 960 -30.43 3.88 1.45
CA PHE A 960 -30.81 4.04 0.05
C PHE A 960 -30.17 3.01 -0.88
N LEU A 961 -29.11 2.31 -0.43
CA LEU A 961 -28.60 1.14 -1.15
C LEU A 961 -29.63 -0.02 -1.16
N HIS A 962 -30.39 -0.17 -0.07
CA HIS A 962 -31.45 -1.18 0.05
C HIS A 962 -32.70 -0.55 0.69
N PRO A 963 -33.54 0.09 -0.09
CA PRO A 963 -34.84 0.53 0.42
C PRO A 963 -35.57 -0.71 0.96
N LYS A 964 -35.84 -0.72 2.27
CA LYS A 964 -36.72 -1.75 2.85
C LYS A 964 -38.00 -1.67 2.06
N ALA A 965 -38.49 -2.80 1.54
CA ALA A 965 -39.89 -2.88 1.09
C ALA A 965 -40.71 -2.41 2.28
N GLU A 966 -41.28 -1.22 2.19
CA GLU A 966 -42.21 -0.73 3.18
C GLU A 966 -43.30 -1.77 3.22
N ASN A 967 -43.53 -2.38 4.39
CA ASN A 967 -44.67 -3.22 4.63
C ASN A 967 -45.88 -2.33 4.44
N LYS A 968 -46.40 -2.22 3.20
CA LYS A 968 -47.74 -1.71 2.96
C LYS A 968 -48.64 -2.68 3.71
N THR A 969 -49.35 -2.17 4.68
CA THR A 969 -50.41 -2.93 5.36
C THR A 969 -51.41 -3.35 4.34
N ASP A 970 -52.05 -4.55 4.51
CA ASP A 970 -53.00 -5.12 3.56
C ASP A 970 -54.24 -4.20 3.29
N GLU A 971 -54.40 -3.12 4.04
CA GLU A 971 -55.40 -2.08 3.86
C GLU A 971 -55.06 -1.06 2.76
N ASP A 972 -53.78 -0.83 2.44
CA ASP A 972 -53.36 0.09 1.37
C ASP A 972 -53.43 -0.55 -0.03
N LEU A 973 -53.56 -1.87 -0.12
CA LEU A 973 -53.64 -2.62 -1.38
C LEU A 973 -55.04 -2.65 -2.02
N GLN A 974 -56.10 -2.14 -1.35
CA GLN A 974 -57.46 -2.16 -1.87
C GLN A 974 -57.88 -0.86 -2.57
N ALA A 975 -57.04 0.18 -2.60
CA ALA A 975 -57.38 1.50 -3.12
C ALA A 975 -56.71 1.90 -4.44
N GLU A 976 -55.78 1.11 -4.99
CA GLU A 976 -55.14 1.41 -6.28
C GLU A 976 -55.68 0.49 -7.40
N ASP A 977 -56.26 1.14 -8.41
CA ASP A 977 -56.84 0.62 -9.63
C ASP A 977 -55.96 -0.43 -10.35
N ILE A 978 -56.66 -1.46 -10.84
CA ILE A 978 -56.19 -2.67 -11.53
C ILE A 978 -55.64 -2.35 -12.93
N THR A 979 -54.69 -1.44 -13.06
CA THR A 979 -53.98 -1.25 -14.35
C THR A 979 -52.60 -0.67 -14.15
N LYS A 980 -51.70 -1.40 -13.57
CA LYS A 980 -50.23 -1.33 -13.82
C LYS A 980 -49.50 -2.20 -12.80
N GLU A 981 -49.38 -3.49 -13.09
CA GLU A 981 -48.22 -4.27 -12.60
C GLU A 981 -46.95 -3.67 -13.21
N VAL A 982 -46.39 -2.69 -12.54
CA VAL A 982 -44.99 -2.30 -12.75
C VAL A 982 -44.19 -3.12 -11.77
N ALA A 983 -43.60 -4.24 -12.25
CA ALA A 983 -42.56 -4.95 -11.54
C ALA A 983 -41.55 -3.93 -10.97
N PRO A 984 -41.06 -4.09 -9.72
CA PRO A 984 -40.08 -3.17 -9.12
C PRO A 984 -38.93 -2.99 -10.12
N ARG A 985 -38.71 -1.75 -10.54
CA ARG A 985 -37.81 -1.40 -11.65
C ARG A 985 -36.43 -1.92 -11.35
N GLN A 986 -35.95 -2.89 -12.13
CA GLN A 986 -34.59 -3.42 -12.12
C GLN A 986 -33.51 -2.33 -12.36
N LEU A 987 -33.93 -1.14 -12.77
CA LEU A 987 -33.03 0.03 -13.02
C LEU A 987 -32.36 0.60 -11.77
N ASP A 988 -32.80 0.23 -10.57
CA ASP A 988 -32.31 0.86 -9.34
C ASP A 988 -30.97 0.29 -8.84
N VAL A 989 -30.48 -0.84 -9.36
CA VAL A 989 -29.25 -1.49 -8.86
C VAL A 989 -27.98 -0.70 -9.23
N ILE A 990 -27.87 -0.18 -10.45
CA ILE A 990 -26.73 0.67 -10.85
C ILE A 990 -26.67 1.94 -10.00
N VAL A 991 -27.83 2.50 -9.66
CA VAL A 991 -27.92 3.72 -8.87
C VAL A 991 -27.61 3.44 -7.40
N SER A 992 -28.14 2.33 -6.87
CA SER A 992 -27.94 1.95 -5.48
C SER A 992 -26.46 1.59 -5.18
N ASP A 993 -25.83 0.81 -6.04
CA ASP A 993 -24.45 0.35 -5.82
C ASP A 993 -23.39 1.44 -6.14
N ASN A 994 -23.78 2.63 -6.63
CA ASN A 994 -22.86 3.70 -7.03
C ASN A 994 -22.19 4.43 -5.86
N THR A 995 -22.73 4.37 -4.66
CA THR A 995 -22.21 5.15 -3.53
C THR A 995 -21.27 4.31 -2.66
N VAL A 996 -20.11 4.83 -2.34
CA VAL A 996 -19.09 4.20 -1.50
C VAL A 996 -18.74 5.08 -0.32
N LEU A 997 -18.50 4.45 0.84
CA LEU A 997 -18.03 5.09 2.05
C LEU A 997 -16.63 4.58 2.39
N TYR A 998 -15.65 5.51 2.49
CA TYR A 998 -14.29 5.23 2.94
C TYR A 998 -14.06 5.82 4.34
N GLY A 999 -13.55 5.02 5.27
CA GLY A 999 -13.17 5.44 6.62
C GLY A 999 -14.17 5.03 7.69
N VAL A 1000 -14.32 5.87 8.72
CA VAL A 1000 -15.12 5.56 9.91
C VAL A 1000 -16.61 5.80 9.68
N PRO A 1001 -17.47 4.79 9.80
CA PRO A 1001 -18.91 4.91 9.46
C PRO A 1001 -19.80 5.37 10.61
N TYR A 1002 -19.28 5.54 11.82
CA TYR A 1002 -20.08 5.68 13.06
C TYR A 1002 -20.47 7.12 13.40
N PHE A 1003 -20.20 8.08 12.54
CA PHE A 1003 -20.50 9.48 12.80
C PHE A 1003 -22.01 9.78 12.79
N ILE A 1004 -22.47 10.48 13.84
CA ILE A 1004 -23.84 10.99 13.99
C ILE A 1004 -23.78 12.51 14.00
N LEU A 1005 -24.65 13.15 13.20
CA LEU A 1005 -24.72 14.60 13.08
C LEU A 1005 -25.57 15.17 14.20
N ASN A 1006 -24.95 15.84 15.15
CA ASN A 1006 -25.63 16.47 16.29
C ASN A 1006 -25.33 17.97 16.33
N LYS A 1007 -26.20 18.71 16.98
CA LYS A 1007 -25.93 20.12 17.31
C LYS A 1007 -25.09 20.14 18.58
N ALA A 1008 -23.90 20.75 18.51
CA ALA A 1008 -23.05 20.95 19.68
C ALA A 1008 -23.72 21.86 20.73
#